data_f335af3e9cc2392b47833ce74eadcff5
#
_entry.id   f335af3e9cc2392b47833ce74eadcff5
#
_cell.length_a   1.000
_cell.length_b   1.000
_cell.length_c   1.000
_cell.angle_alpha   90.00
_cell.angle_beta   90.00
_cell.angle_gamma   90.00
#
_symmetry.space_group_name_H-M   'P 1'
#
loop_
_entity.id
_entity.type
_entity.pdbx_description
1 polymer ?
#
loop_
_entity_poly.entity_id
_entity_poly.type
_entity_poly.pdbx_seq_one_letter_code
_entity_poly.pdbx_strand_id
1 'polypeptide(L)'
;MALSFTAKKRIRKSYGEIPETVQMPNLIEVQRSSYEQFLQMHTRPSARDPDGLEAVFKSVFPIKDFSDRATLEYISYEFEQPKFDVQECMQRDLNFAAPLKVKLRLIVFETDEETGARSIKDIKEQDVYLGDIPLMTDKGTFIVNGTERVIVSQMHRSPGVFFDHDKGKTHASGKLLFAARVIPYRGSWLDFEFDAKDILFVRIDRKRKLPATVLLQALGYSGSKILETFYNKVAFKLDKSGWITGFSAERWKGARPDFDLIDRKTGKVVFPAGKKITPVRAKKAEADGLEEILVPSSFLEGRFIGEDVVNPATGEIYAEAGEELTEDTVAALRDAKIKIVNLLDTDGDNARGPWLRNTLKADKAESRIDALSDIYRVMRPGEPPTLEAGEALFSQLFFDAERYDLSAVGRVKMNMRLGIEAPDTQRTLREEDIVSVMRTVLDLKDGKGEVDDIDNLGNRRVRSVGELLENSFRVGLVRMERAIKERMSSVDIDTVMPHDLINAKPVVAAVREFFGSSQLSQFMDQTNPLSEITHKRRLSALGPGGLTRERAGFEVRDVHPTHYGRICPIETPEGPNIGLINSLATHARINKYGFIESPYRKVKDGRLTNEVKYLSAMEEQRYSIAQANAAVDAKGALTSEFVTARVGPARDAMLVARENIDYIDVSPKQVVSVAAALIPFLENDDANRALMGSNMQRQAVPLVRTEAPLVGTGMEQVVARDSRAAVSARRAGVVEQVDSMRIVVRATEEVEGARSGVDIYRLSKFQRSNQNSCINQRPIVKVGDRVEKGDIIADGPSTDLGELALGRNVLVAFMPWNGYNFE
;
A
#
# COMPACT_ATOMS: atom_id res chain seq x y z
N MET A 1 -6.67 35.69 -13.95
CA MET A 1 -7.77 34.80 -14.34
C MET A 1 -9.02 35.65 -14.62
N ALA A 2 -9.70 35.42 -15.73
CA ALA A 2 -10.99 36.03 -15.95
C ALA A 2 -12.00 35.53 -14.92
N LEU A 3 -12.74 36.43 -14.29
CA LEU A 3 -13.77 36.06 -13.31
C LEU A 3 -14.87 35.26 -13.99
N SER A 4 -15.30 34.16 -13.36
CA SER A 4 -16.46 33.39 -13.84
C SER A 4 -17.73 34.26 -13.85
N PHE A 5 -18.76 33.86 -14.57
CA PHE A 5 -20.02 34.59 -14.62
C PHE A 5 -20.62 34.82 -13.23
N THR A 6 -20.55 33.79 -12.34
CA THR A 6 -21.02 33.88 -10.96
C THR A 6 -20.18 34.79 -10.11
N ALA A 7 -18.86 34.81 -10.29
CA ALA A 7 -17.93 35.70 -9.59
C ALA A 7 -18.14 37.18 -10.00
N LYS A 8 -18.60 37.45 -11.23
CA LYS A 8 -18.99 38.79 -11.65
C LYS A 8 -20.28 39.28 -10.97
N LYS A 9 -21.21 38.40 -10.63
CA LYS A 9 -22.44 38.73 -9.91
C LYS A 9 -22.24 38.93 -8.41
N ARG A 10 -21.34 38.21 -7.78
CA ARG A 10 -20.97 38.34 -6.37
C ARG A 10 -19.51 38.72 -6.26
N ILE A 11 -19.23 39.92 -5.77
CA ILE A 11 -17.88 40.40 -5.55
C ILE A 11 -17.46 40.05 -4.13
N ARG A 12 -16.39 39.21 -4.03
CA ARG A 12 -15.77 38.84 -2.76
C ARG A 12 -14.44 39.59 -2.58
N LYS A 13 -14.27 40.23 -1.43
CA LYS A 13 -12.98 40.79 -1.03
C LYS A 13 -12.13 39.71 -0.40
N SER A 14 -10.95 39.44 -0.97
CA SER A 14 -10.00 38.50 -0.40
C SER A 14 -9.09 39.20 0.61
N TYR A 15 -8.97 38.60 1.80
CA TYR A 15 -8.01 39.01 2.84
C TYR A 15 -6.86 37.99 2.95
N GLY A 16 -6.74 37.07 2.01
CA GLY A 16 -5.68 36.07 1.99
C GLY A 16 -4.32 36.72 1.71
N GLU A 17 -3.35 36.45 2.56
CA GLU A 17 -1.96 36.93 2.42
C GLU A 17 -1.12 36.01 1.55
N ILE A 18 -1.46 34.71 1.48
CA ILE A 18 -0.74 33.69 0.73
C ILE A 18 -1.42 33.48 -0.63
N PRO A 19 -0.73 33.77 -1.75
CA PRO A 19 -1.31 33.55 -3.08
C PRO A 19 -1.45 32.03 -3.37
N GLU A 20 -2.57 31.64 -3.97
CA GLU A 20 -2.74 30.28 -4.46
C GLU A 20 -1.91 30.08 -5.73
N THR A 21 -0.87 29.26 -5.64
CA THR A 21 0.04 28.97 -6.75
C THR A 21 -0.30 27.67 -7.47
N VAL A 22 -0.97 26.74 -6.80
CA VAL A 22 -1.36 25.45 -7.33
C VAL A 22 -2.86 25.30 -7.22
N GLN A 23 -3.49 24.94 -8.34
CA GLN A 23 -4.91 24.61 -8.33
C GLN A 23 -5.14 23.30 -7.58
N MET A 24 -6.19 23.27 -6.78
CA MET A 24 -6.66 22.08 -6.11
C MET A 24 -7.12 21.07 -7.17
N PRO A 25 -6.75 19.77 -7.04
CA PRO A 25 -7.29 18.74 -7.92
C PRO A 25 -8.81 18.66 -7.78
N ASN A 26 -9.50 18.12 -8.81
CA ASN A 26 -10.93 17.88 -8.71
C ASN A 26 -11.21 16.97 -7.51
N LEU A 27 -12.14 17.35 -6.65
CA LEU A 27 -12.39 16.69 -5.38
C LEU A 27 -12.87 15.23 -5.52
N ILE A 28 -13.51 14.89 -6.63
CA ILE A 28 -13.99 13.52 -6.91
C ILE A 28 -13.06 12.74 -7.84
N GLU A 29 -11.90 13.27 -8.20
CA GLU A 29 -10.97 12.63 -9.14
C GLU A 29 -10.46 11.27 -8.63
N VAL A 30 -10.33 11.10 -7.32
CA VAL A 30 -9.94 9.82 -6.70
C VAL A 30 -10.86 8.68 -7.15
N GLN A 31 -12.18 8.92 -7.18
CA GLN A 31 -13.15 7.93 -7.63
C GLN A 31 -13.11 7.74 -9.14
N ARG A 32 -13.13 8.83 -9.89
CA ARG A 32 -13.23 8.83 -11.35
C ARG A 32 -11.99 8.23 -12.01
N SER A 33 -10.79 8.69 -11.63
CA SER A 33 -9.54 8.22 -12.24
C SER A 33 -9.30 6.74 -11.98
N SER A 34 -9.59 6.26 -10.77
CA SER A 34 -9.45 4.85 -10.42
C SER A 34 -10.34 3.96 -11.29
N TYR A 35 -11.59 4.33 -11.47
CA TYR A 35 -12.54 3.52 -12.21
C TYR A 35 -12.31 3.59 -13.72
N GLU A 36 -11.94 4.75 -14.26
CA GLU A 36 -11.54 4.91 -15.66
C GLU A 36 -10.31 4.07 -16.00
N GLN A 37 -9.32 4.04 -15.11
CA GLN A 37 -8.13 3.20 -15.26
C GLN A 37 -8.48 1.70 -15.19
N PHE A 38 -9.43 1.32 -14.35
CA PHE A 38 -9.91 -0.06 -14.28
C PHE A 38 -10.61 -0.50 -15.57
N LEU A 39 -11.55 0.29 -16.07
CA LEU A 39 -12.33 -0.07 -17.25
C LEU A 39 -11.56 0.13 -18.57
N GLN A 40 -10.76 1.18 -18.69
CA GLN A 40 -10.10 1.59 -19.93
C GLN A 40 -11.05 1.58 -21.15
N MET A 41 -12.30 2.02 -20.92
CA MET A 41 -13.40 1.86 -21.85
C MET A 41 -13.20 2.63 -23.18
N HIS A 42 -12.56 3.80 -23.10
CA HIS A 42 -12.34 4.68 -24.25
C HIS A 42 -11.01 4.44 -24.97
N THR A 43 -10.16 3.58 -24.44
CA THR A 43 -8.85 3.26 -25.00
C THR A 43 -8.98 2.12 -26.02
N ARG A 44 -8.30 2.23 -27.14
CA ARG A 44 -8.27 1.16 -28.15
C ARG A 44 -7.64 -0.11 -27.55
N PRO A 45 -8.14 -1.30 -27.87
CA PRO A 45 -7.63 -2.56 -27.31
C PRO A 45 -6.11 -2.75 -27.42
N SER A 46 -5.50 -2.28 -28.51
CA SER A 46 -4.05 -2.37 -28.75
C SER A 46 -3.21 -1.38 -27.91
N ALA A 47 -3.83 -0.36 -27.35
CA ALA A 47 -3.16 0.71 -26.59
C ALA A 47 -3.50 0.68 -25.08
N ARG A 48 -4.14 -0.38 -24.62
CA ARG A 48 -4.50 -0.54 -23.21
C ARG A 48 -3.29 -0.86 -22.34
N ASP A 49 -3.22 -0.22 -21.18
CA ASP A 49 -2.22 -0.54 -20.18
C ASP A 49 -2.49 -1.93 -19.55
N PRO A 50 -1.47 -2.66 -19.09
CA PRO A 50 -1.64 -3.96 -18.45
C PRO A 50 -2.16 -3.85 -17.01
N ASP A 51 -3.18 -3.02 -16.80
CA ASP A 51 -3.80 -2.75 -15.50
C ASP A 51 -5.32 -3.00 -15.57
N GLY A 52 -5.96 -3.13 -14.41
CA GLY A 52 -7.41 -3.28 -14.31
C GLY A 52 -7.93 -4.57 -14.96
N LEU A 53 -8.99 -4.47 -15.77
CA LEU A 53 -9.59 -5.63 -16.45
C LEU A 53 -8.62 -6.35 -17.38
N GLU A 54 -7.78 -5.62 -18.10
CA GLU A 54 -6.78 -6.21 -18.99
C GLU A 54 -5.80 -7.11 -18.21
N ALA A 55 -5.32 -6.63 -17.06
CA ALA A 55 -4.46 -7.42 -16.17
C ALA A 55 -5.15 -8.68 -15.64
N VAL A 56 -6.42 -8.57 -15.28
CA VAL A 56 -7.21 -9.71 -14.76
C VAL A 56 -7.40 -10.76 -15.84
N PHE A 57 -7.78 -10.38 -17.04
CA PHE A 57 -7.94 -11.32 -18.17
C PHE A 57 -6.62 -11.99 -18.51
N LYS A 58 -5.54 -11.25 -18.63
CA LYS A 58 -4.22 -11.80 -18.91
C LYS A 58 -3.67 -12.73 -17.83
N SER A 59 -4.10 -12.53 -16.58
CA SER A 59 -3.70 -13.41 -15.46
C SER A 59 -4.43 -14.75 -15.44
N VAL A 60 -5.67 -14.77 -15.91
CA VAL A 60 -6.52 -15.99 -15.91
C VAL A 60 -6.36 -16.75 -17.23
N PHE A 61 -6.34 -16.05 -18.34
CA PHE A 61 -6.12 -16.67 -19.65
C PHE A 61 -4.61 -16.72 -20.01
N PRO A 62 -4.15 -17.69 -20.76
CA PRO A 62 -4.89 -18.77 -21.44
C PRO A 62 -5.31 -19.90 -20.50
N ILE A 63 -6.49 -20.47 -20.76
CA ILE A 63 -7.01 -21.65 -20.05
C ILE A 63 -6.72 -22.88 -20.88
N LYS A 64 -5.97 -23.83 -20.33
CA LYS A 64 -5.60 -25.09 -20.98
C LYS A 64 -6.46 -26.24 -20.45
N ASP A 65 -6.79 -27.17 -21.34
CA ASP A 65 -7.38 -28.45 -20.99
C ASP A 65 -6.40 -29.33 -20.20
N PHE A 66 -6.89 -30.19 -19.31
CA PHE A 66 -6.10 -31.19 -18.57
C PHE A 66 -5.28 -32.13 -19.47
N SER A 67 -5.77 -32.41 -20.64
CA SER A 67 -5.11 -33.26 -21.65
C SER A 67 -4.39 -32.46 -22.71
N ASP A 68 -4.27 -31.16 -22.58
CA ASP A 68 -3.59 -30.28 -23.51
C ASP A 68 -4.12 -30.31 -24.97
N ARG A 69 -5.36 -30.76 -25.18
CA ARG A 69 -6.00 -30.86 -26.52
C ARG A 69 -6.49 -29.51 -27.04
N ALA A 70 -6.82 -28.59 -26.15
CA ALA A 70 -7.30 -27.26 -26.51
C ALA A 70 -6.82 -26.19 -25.55
N THR A 71 -6.73 -24.98 -26.07
CA THR A 71 -6.39 -23.79 -25.29
C THR A 71 -7.37 -22.68 -25.63
N LEU A 72 -7.95 -22.06 -24.62
CA LEU A 72 -8.81 -20.90 -24.75
C LEU A 72 -7.99 -19.64 -24.43
N GLU A 73 -7.80 -18.78 -25.42
CA GLU A 73 -7.02 -17.55 -25.32
C GLU A 73 -7.92 -16.32 -25.26
N TYR A 74 -7.47 -15.31 -24.54
CA TYR A 74 -8.04 -13.98 -24.50
C TYR A 74 -7.41 -13.09 -25.58
N ILE A 75 -8.24 -12.33 -26.31
CA ILE A 75 -7.77 -11.37 -27.33
C ILE A 75 -8.01 -9.93 -26.85
N SER A 76 -9.26 -9.58 -26.60
CA SER A 76 -9.66 -8.23 -26.19
C SER A 76 -11.02 -8.23 -25.54
N TYR A 77 -11.36 -7.14 -24.86
CA TYR A 77 -12.72 -6.88 -24.38
C TYR A 77 -13.25 -5.55 -24.90
N GLU A 78 -14.58 -5.46 -24.98
CA GLU A 78 -15.28 -4.26 -25.38
C GLU A 78 -16.56 -4.10 -24.55
N PHE A 79 -16.95 -2.85 -24.35
CA PHE A 79 -18.22 -2.50 -23.71
C PHE A 79 -19.23 -2.02 -24.75
N GLU A 80 -20.44 -2.52 -24.67
CA GLU A 80 -21.56 -1.97 -25.40
C GLU A 80 -22.13 -0.75 -24.69
N GLN A 81 -22.93 0.04 -25.39
CA GLN A 81 -23.61 1.17 -24.76
C GLN A 81 -24.64 0.69 -23.74
N PRO A 82 -24.81 1.41 -22.61
CA PRO A 82 -25.83 1.10 -21.63
C PRO A 82 -27.21 1.10 -22.28
N LYS A 83 -28.06 0.15 -21.90
CA LYS A 83 -29.42 0.05 -22.42
C LYS A 83 -30.34 1.20 -21.95
N PHE A 84 -30.09 1.71 -20.76
CA PHE A 84 -30.87 2.72 -20.09
C PHE A 84 -30.00 3.88 -19.61
N ASP A 85 -30.55 5.07 -19.62
CA ASP A 85 -29.94 6.26 -19.05
C ASP A 85 -29.99 6.23 -17.49
N VAL A 86 -29.20 7.06 -16.84
CA VAL A 86 -29.14 7.16 -15.37
C VAL A 86 -30.52 7.43 -14.77
N GLN A 87 -31.27 8.37 -15.31
CA GLN A 87 -32.60 8.71 -14.82
C GLN A 87 -33.60 7.56 -14.96
N GLU A 88 -33.55 6.85 -16.08
CA GLU A 88 -34.42 5.71 -16.33
C GLU A 88 -34.09 4.54 -15.41
N CYS A 89 -32.79 4.29 -15.12
CA CYS A 89 -32.39 3.30 -14.15
C CYS A 89 -32.87 3.63 -12.73
N MET A 90 -32.83 4.90 -12.33
CA MET A 90 -33.33 5.32 -11.02
C MET A 90 -34.84 5.17 -10.90
N GLN A 91 -35.58 5.44 -11.97
CA GLN A 91 -37.04 5.31 -11.99
C GLN A 91 -37.51 3.86 -12.00
N ARG A 92 -36.77 2.97 -12.67
CA ARG A 92 -37.16 1.56 -12.84
C ARG A 92 -36.49 0.62 -11.83
N ASP A 93 -35.75 1.14 -10.86
CA ASP A 93 -34.98 0.35 -9.89
C ASP A 93 -34.00 -0.63 -10.55
N LEU A 94 -33.33 -0.19 -11.63
CA LEU A 94 -32.35 -0.94 -12.39
C LEU A 94 -30.93 -0.50 -12.07
N ASN A 95 -29.96 -1.30 -12.50
CA ASN A 95 -28.56 -0.95 -12.43
C ASN A 95 -28.14 -0.16 -13.69
N PHE A 96 -27.40 0.93 -13.50
CA PHE A 96 -26.73 1.61 -14.60
C PHE A 96 -25.43 0.85 -14.94
N ALA A 97 -25.50 -0.01 -15.96
CA ALA A 97 -24.41 -0.90 -16.33
C ALA A 97 -24.28 -1.06 -17.83
N ALA A 98 -23.07 -1.36 -18.30
CA ALA A 98 -22.79 -1.66 -19.70
C ALA A 98 -22.51 -3.15 -19.87
N PRO A 99 -23.01 -3.80 -20.94
CA PRO A 99 -22.65 -5.18 -21.26
C PRO A 99 -21.16 -5.31 -21.60
N LEU A 100 -20.51 -6.29 -21.01
CA LEU A 100 -19.12 -6.61 -21.29
C LEU A 100 -19.06 -7.78 -22.28
N LYS A 101 -18.41 -7.57 -23.41
CA LYS A 101 -18.11 -8.59 -24.40
C LYS A 101 -16.61 -8.86 -24.44
N VAL A 102 -16.22 -10.11 -24.45
CA VAL A 102 -14.83 -10.54 -24.53
C VAL A 102 -14.63 -11.38 -25.78
N LYS A 103 -13.65 -11.00 -26.57
CA LYS A 103 -13.24 -11.76 -27.74
C LYS A 103 -12.27 -12.86 -27.32
N LEU A 104 -12.67 -14.10 -27.51
CA LEU A 104 -11.92 -15.28 -27.13
C LEU A 104 -11.61 -16.13 -28.35
N ARG A 105 -10.48 -16.81 -28.28
CA ARG A 105 -9.98 -17.72 -29.32
C ARG A 105 -9.80 -19.11 -28.72
N LEU A 106 -10.52 -20.07 -29.28
CA LEU A 106 -10.33 -21.49 -28.95
C LEU A 106 -9.41 -22.10 -30.00
N ILE A 107 -8.25 -22.59 -29.56
CA ILE A 107 -7.29 -23.30 -30.42
C ILE A 107 -7.38 -24.77 -30.07
N VAL A 108 -7.71 -25.60 -31.06
CA VAL A 108 -7.74 -27.04 -30.93
C VAL A 108 -6.47 -27.60 -31.54
N PHE A 109 -5.79 -28.49 -30.80
CA PHE A 109 -4.57 -29.13 -31.23
C PHE A 109 -4.81 -30.59 -31.62
N GLU A 110 -4.09 -31.05 -32.63
CA GLU A 110 -3.97 -32.43 -32.98
C GLU A 110 -2.56 -32.91 -32.70
N THR A 111 -2.42 -33.98 -31.95
CA THR A 111 -1.11 -34.57 -31.66
C THR A 111 -0.93 -35.77 -32.60
N ASP A 112 0.12 -35.77 -33.39
CA ASP A 112 0.49 -36.88 -34.25
C ASP A 112 0.98 -38.04 -33.36
N GLU A 113 0.33 -39.17 -33.48
CA GLU A 113 0.62 -40.37 -32.65
C GLU A 113 2.02 -40.96 -32.93
N GLU A 114 2.58 -40.73 -34.14
CA GLU A 114 3.89 -41.27 -34.52
C GLU A 114 5.06 -40.37 -34.12
N THR A 115 4.91 -39.03 -34.21
CA THR A 115 5.98 -38.08 -34.00
C THR A 115 5.89 -37.29 -32.70
N GLY A 116 4.73 -37.32 -32.03
CA GLY A 116 4.45 -36.50 -30.86
C GLY A 116 4.40 -35.01 -31.18
N ALA A 117 4.44 -34.62 -32.44
CA ALA A 117 4.39 -33.23 -32.86
C ALA A 117 2.95 -32.69 -32.72
N ARG A 118 2.83 -31.48 -32.17
CA ARG A 118 1.58 -30.74 -32.06
C ARG A 118 1.35 -29.86 -33.27
N SER A 119 0.22 -30.02 -33.93
CA SER A 119 -0.26 -29.11 -34.97
C SER A 119 -1.61 -28.48 -34.56
N ILE A 120 -1.86 -27.28 -35.09
CA ILE A 120 -3.14 -26.61 -34.87
C ILE A 120 -4.15 -27.22 -35.84
N LYS A 121 -5.20 -27.84 -35.32
CA LYS A 121 -6.29 -28.41 -36.07
C LYS A 121 -7.31 -27.37 -36.51
N ASP A 122 -7.76 -26.55 -35.57
CA ASP A 122 -8.77 -25.53 -35.81
C ASP A 122 -8.60 -24.33 -34.89
N ILE A 123 -9.02 -23.15 -35.37
CA ILE A 123 -9.02 -21.89 -34.59
C ILE A 123 -10.42 -21.29 -34.69
N LYS A 124 -11.11 -21.12 -33.52
CA LYS A 124 -12.44 -20.55 -33.45
C LYS A 124 -12.39 -19.27 -32.64
N GLU A 125 -12.75 -18.14 -33.25
CA GLU A 125 -12.87 -16.85 -32.58
C GLU A 125 -14.32 -16.45 -32.40
N GLN A 126 -14.67 -15.91 -31.24
CA GLN A 126 -16.02 -15.46 -30.95
C GLN A 126 -16.04 -14.39 -29.86
N ASP A 127 -16.99 -13.47 -29.97
CA ASP A 127 -17.31 -12.52 -28.91
C ASP A 127 -18.30 -13.16 -27.95
N VAL A 128 -17.94 -13.21 -26.66
CA VAL A 128 -18.74 -13.83 -25.60
C VAL A 128 -19.16 -12.77 -24.58
N TYR A 129 -20.44 -12.79 -24.24
CA TYR A 129 -20.99 -11.94 -23.19
C TYR A 129 -20.61 -12.47 -21.80
N LEU A 130 -20.00 -11.60 -20.98
CA LEU A 130 -19.58 -11.94 -19.60
C LEU A 130 -20.38 -11.25 -18.50
N GLY A 131 -21.49 -10.64 -18.81
CA GLY A 131 -22.32 -9.94 -17.86
C GLY A 131 -22.26 -8.43 -17.99
N ASP A 132 -22.98 -7.75 -17.12
CA ASP A 132 -23.04 -6.30 -17.09
C ASP A 132 -22.11 -5.77 -15.99
N ILE A 133 -21.29 -4.78 -16.33
CA ILE A 133 -20.42 -4.07 -15.39
C ILE A 133 -21.06 -2.72 -15.07
N PRO A 134 -21.34 -2.41 -13.80
CA PRO A 134 -21.86 -1.11 -13.40
C PRO A 134 -20.92 0.01 -13.83
N LEU A 135 -21.48 1.07 -14.39
CA LEU A 135 -20.75 2.27 -14.80
C LEU A 135 -20.83 3.34 -13.73
N MET A 136 -19.75 4.10 -13.60
CA MET A 136 -19.70 5.27 -12.74
C MET A 136 -20.38 6.44 -13.41
N THR A 137 -21.24 7.15 -12.67
CA THR A 137 -21.87 8.38 -13.13
C THR A 137 -20.86 9.54 -13.15
N ASP A 138 -21.21 10.65 -13.80
CA ASP A 138 -20.38 11.85 -13.79
C ASP A 138 -20.09 12.40 -12.38
N LYS A 139 -20.93 12.07 -11.42
CA LYS A 139 -20.79 12.46 -10.01
C LYS A 139 -19.87 11.53 -9.20
N GLY A 140 -19.34 10.48 -9.80
CA GLY A 140 -18.50 9.50 -9.10
C GLY A 140 -19.28 8.48 -8.27
N THR A 141 -20.54 8.24 -8.60
CA THR A 141 -21.44 7.31 -7.92
C THR A 141 -21.86 6.16 -8.81
N PHE A 142 -22.42 5.11 -8.21
CA PHE A 142 -22.97 3.96 -8.92
C PHE A 142 -24.47 3.87 -8.65
N ILE A 143 -25.23 3.53 -9.68
CA ILE A 143 -26.68 3.26 -9.55
C ILE A 143 -26.86 1.75 -9.44
N VAL A 144 -27.20 1.29 -8.24
CA VAL A 144 -27.46 -0.12 -7.95
C VAL A 144 -28.87 -0.26 -7.40
N ASN A 145 -29.72 -1.04 -8.09
CA ASN A 145 -31.14 -1.22 -7.77
C ASN A 145 -31.90 0.12 -7.63
N GLY A 146 -31.60 1.09 -8.49
CA GLY A 146 -32.21 2.41 -8.48
C GLY A 146 -31.73 3.36 -7.40
N THR A 147 -30.78 2.96 -6.54
CA THR A 147 -30.19 3.80 -5.48
C THR A 147 -28.78 4.21 -5.82
N GLU A 148 -28.42 5.46 -5.51
CA GLU A 148 -27.05 5.91 -5.65
C GLU A 148 -26.17 5.37 -4.50
N ARG A 149 -25.06 4.74 -4.86
CA ARG A 149 -24.07 4.20 -3.92
C ARG A 149 -22.68 4.72 -4.20
N VAL A 150 -21.89 4.82 -3.15
CA VAL A 150 -20.48 5.19 -3.21
C VAL A 150 -19.64 4.05 -2.69
N ILE A 151 -18.59 3.69 -3.42
CA ILE A 151 -17.59 2.73 -2.98
C ILE A 151 -16.50 3.50 -2.25
N VAL A 152 -16.38 3.30 -0.96
CA VAL A 152 -15.38 3.96 -0.12
C VAL A 152 -14.02 3.32 -0.33
N SER A 153 -12.98 4.15 -0.48
CA SER A 153 -11.60 3.67 -0.57
C SER A 153 -11.15 3.02 0.74
N GLN A 154 -10.42 1.92 0.65
CA GLN A 154 -9.91 1.21 1.80
C GLN A 154 -8.43 1.48 2.00
N MET A 155 -8.03 1.77 3.24
CA MET A 155 -6.63 1.87 3.63
C MET A 155 -6.20 0.57 4.31
N HIS A 156 -5.12 -0.03 3.84
CA HIS A 156 -4.57 -1.27 4.39
C HIS A 156 -3.04 -1.23 4.42
N ARG A 157 -2.45 -2.18 5.13
CA ARG A 157 -1.01 -2.34 5.11
C ARG A 157 -0.55 -2.73 3.70
N SER A 158 0.48 -2.06 3.17
CA SER A 158 1.04 -2.36 1.87
C SER A 158 1.57 -3.81 1.82
N PRO A 159 1.50 -4.51 0.68
CA PRO A 159 2.29 -5.72 0.48
C PRO A 159 3.78 -5.45 0.66
N GLY A 160 4.54 -6.46 1.06
CA GLY A 160 5.97 -6.35 1.28
C GLY A 160 6.42 -7.04 2.56
N VAL A 161 7.57 -6.65 3.09
CA VAL A 161 8.11 -7.18 4.34
C VAL A 161 8.09 -6.11 5.43
N PHE A 162 7.69 -6.49 6.63
CA PHE A 162 7.65 -5.63 7.81
C PHE A 162 8.36 -6.30 8.98
N PHE A 163 9.16 -5.52 9.68
CA PHE A 163 9.88 -5.95 10.87
C PHE A 163 9.34 -5.18 12.07
N ASP A 164 8.95 -5.90 13.10
CA ASP A 164 8.45 -5.32 14.34
C ASP A 164 8.91 -6.11 15.56
N HIS A 165 8.51 -5.67 16.74
CA HIS A 165 8.68 -6.36 18.00
C HIS A 165 7.46 -6.16 18.91
N ASP A 166 7.33 -6.99 19.91
CA ASP A 166 6.21 -7.00 20.86
C ASP A 166 6.27 -5.90 21.93
N LYS A 167 7.25 -5.01 21.90
CA LYS A 167 7.50 -3.96 22.90
C LYS A 167 7.72 -4.51 24.32
N GLY A 168 8.15 -5.76 24.45
CA GLY A 168 8.39 -6.42 25.72
C GLY A 168 7.14 -6.83 26.51
N LYS A 169 5.95 -6.79 25.88
CA LYS A 169 4.67 -7.08 26.55
C LYS A 169 4.39 -8.57 26.74
N THR A 170 4.95 -9.43 25.90
CA THR A 170 4.61 -10.85 25.87
C THR A 170 5.31 -11.66 26.96
N HIS A 171 6.52 -11.28 27.38
CA HIS A 171 7.30 -11.97 28.40
C HIS A 171 7.55 -11.09 29.63
N ALA A 172 7.47 -11.68 30.83
CA ALA A 172 7.63 -10.97 32.10
C ALA A 172 9.00 -10.28 32.29
N SER A 173 10.05 -10.76 31.61
CA SER A 173 11.39 -10.15 31.63
C SER A 173 11.52 -8.84 30.85
N GLY A 174 10.50 -8.44 30.11
CA GLY A 174 10.57 -7.26 29.22
C GLY A 174 11.41 -7.45 27.97
N LYS A 175 11.79 -8.68 27.66
CA LYS A 175 12.62 -9.03 26.49
C LYS A 175 11.89 -8.71 25.19
N LEU A 176 12.57 -8.04 24.26
CA LEU A 176 12.04 -7.76 22.93
C LEU A 176 12.06 -9.02 22.07
N LEU A 177 10.88 -9.43 21.60
CA LEU A 177 10.70 -10.54 20.67
C LEU A 177 10.52 -9.98 19.27
N PHE A 178 11.59 -10.01 18.48
CA PHE A 178 11.57 -9.51 17.11
C PHE A 178 10.84 -10.46 16.18
N ALA A 179 10.14 -9.89 15.24
CA ALA A 179 9.36 -10.62 14.23
C ALA A 179 9.50 -9.96 12.86
N ALA A 180 9.37 -10.76 11.82
CA ALA A 180 9.21 -10.28 10.45
C ALA A 180 7.96 -10.89 9.83
N ARG A 181 7.28 -10.12 9.01
CA ARG A 181 6.09 -10.57 8.30
C ARG A 181 6.20 -10.23 6.83
N VAL A 182 6.12 -11.24 5.98
CA VAL A 182 6.00 -11.08 4.53
C VAL A 182 4.53 -11.15 4.16
N ILE A 183 3.99 -10.04 3.69
CA ILE A 183 2.59 -9.89 3.31
C ILE A 183 2.52 -9.80 1.79
N PRO A 184 1.95 -10.81 1.09
CA PRO A 184 1.70 -10.72 -0.33
C PRO A 184 0.43 -9.91 -0.61
N TYR A 185 0.29 -9.45 -1.83
CA TYR A 185 -0.98 -8.91 -2.31
C TYR A 185 -2.07 -10.00 -2.36
N ARG A 186 -1.67 -11.20 -2.81
CA ARG A 186 -2.48 -12.40 -2.87
C ARG A 186 -1.61 -13.63 -2.63
N GLY A 187 -1.95 -14.45 -1.66
CA GLY A 187 -1.21 -15.66 -1.34
C GLY A 187 -1.06 -15.90 0.16
N SER A 188 -0.21 -16.83 0.51
CA SER A 188 0.05 -17.23 1.89
C SER A 188 1.00 -16.24 2.57
N TRP A 189 0.69 -15.90 3.83
CA TRP A 189 1.53 -15.07 4.67
C TRP A 189 2.69 -15.89 5.24
N LEU A 190 3.85 -15.28 5.36
CA LEU A 190 5.04 -15.87 5.94
C LEU A 190 5.52 -15.01 7.10
N ASP A 191 5.43 -15.54 8.31
CA ASP A 191 5.84 -14.84 9.53
C ASP A 191 7.06 -15.52 10.13
N PHE A 192 8.06 -14.74 10.52
CA PHE A 192 9.19 -15.18 11.34
C PHE A 192 9.09 -14.53 12.70
N GLU A 193 9.23 -15.29 13.77
CA GLU A 193 9.15 -14.76 15.14
C GLU A 193 10.17 -15.42 16.06
N PHE A 194 10.76 -14.64 16.95
CA PHE A 194 11.57 -15.17 18.04
C PHE A 194 10.70 -15.58 19.23
N ASP A 195 11.04 -16.71 19.83
CA ASP A 195 10.45 -17.14 21.09
C ASP A 195 11.26 -16.55 22.28
N ALA A 196 10.69 -16.65 23.49
CA ALA A 196 11.36 -16.27 24.74
C ALA A 196 12.70 -17.01 24.97
N LYS A 197 12.85 -18.19 24.38
CA LYS A 197 14.08 -19.01 24.42
C LYS A 197 15.10 -18.64 23.33
N ASP A 198 14.86 -17.55 22.57
CA ASP A 198 15.69 -17.09 21.45
C ASP A 198 15.80 -18.07 20.27
N ILE A 199 14.76 -18.84 20.06
CA ILE A 199 14.62 -19.73 18.92
C ILE A 199 13.76 -19.02 17.87
N LEU A 200 14.24 -19.03 16.62
CA LEU A 200 13.51 -18.44 15.50
C LEU A 200 12.51 -19.44 14.93
N PHE A 201 11.23 -19.08 14.97
CA PHE A 201 10.13 -19.86 14.39
C PHE A 201 9.58 -19.22 13.12
N VAL A 202 9.03 -20.05 12.26
CA VAL A 202 8.28 -19.66 11.08
C VAL A 202 6.82 -20.09 11.24
N ARG A 203 5.90 -19.22 10.78
CA ARG A 203 4.49 -19.53 10.63
C ARG A 203 4.06 -19.27 9.19
N ILE A 204 3.30 -20.17 8.64
CA ILE A 204 2.67 -20.04 7.34
C ILE A 204 1.16 -19.89 7.59
N ASP A 205 0.56 -18.82 7.05
CA ASP A 205 -0.87 -18.51 7.23
C ASP A 205 -1.36 -18.51 8.68
N ARG A 206 -0.49 -18.06 9.61
CA ARG A 206 -0.77 -18.03 11.06
C ARG A 206 -1.12 -19.39 11.68
N LYS A 207 -0.76 -20.50 11.02
CA LYS A 207 -0.90 -21.84 11.56
C LYS A 207 0.13 -22.14 12.65
N ARG A 208 0.26 -23.39 13.04
CA ARG A 208 1.23 -23.81 14.05
C ARG A 208 2.65 -23.42 13.67
N LYS A 209 3.43 -22.95 14.62
CA LYS A 209 4.83 -22.56 14.41
C LYS A 209 5.74 -23.76 14.19
N LEU A 210 6.70 -23.60 13.30
CA LEU A 210 7.79 -24.53 13.01
C LEU A 210 9.13 -23.82 13.25
N PRO A 211 10.22 -24.53 13.57
CA PRO A 211 11.56 -23.93 13.52
C PRO A 211 11.84 -23.34 12.13
N ALA A 212 12.44 -22.17 12.07
CA ALA A 212 12.71 -21.51 10.79
C ALA A 212 13.66 -22.29 9.88
N THR A 213 14.50 -23.15 10.48
CA THR A 213 15.41 -24.06 9.76
C THR A 213 14.66 -25.09 8.91
N VAL A 214 13.46 -25.51 9.30
CA VAL A 214 12.60 -26.41 8.50
C VAL A 214 12.29 -25.78 7.13
N LEU A 215 12.03 -24.49 7.08
CA LEU A 215 11.78 -23.78 5.82
C LEU A 215 13.03 -23.77 4.93
N LEU A 216 14.21 -23.53 5.50
CA LEU A 216 15.48 -23.56 4.76
C LEU A 216 15.84 -24.96 4.27
N GLN A 217 15.59 -25.97 5.06
CA GLN A 217 15.81 -27.36 4.65
C GLN A 217 14.85 -27.77 3.54
N ALA A 218 13.60 -27.33 3.56
CA ALA A 218 12.64 -27.51 2.48
C ALA A 218 13.10 -26.86 1.17
N LEU A 219 13.83 -25.74 1.25
CA LEU A 219 14.47 -25.07 0.10
C LEU A 219 15.72 -25.82 -0.40
N GLY A 220 16.19 -26.83 0.32
CA GLY A 220 17.37 -27.64 -0.05
C GLY A 220 18.67 -27.25 0.64
N TYR A 221 18.62 -26.44 1.69
CA TYR A 221 19.78 -26.11 2.50
C TYR A 221 20.06 -27.24 3.53
N SER A 222 21.26 -27.78 3.52
CA SER A 222 21.72 -28.66 4.60
C SER A 222 22.07 -27.87 5.87
N GLY A 223 22.13 -28.49 7.02
CA GLY A 223 22.47 -27.80 8.27
C GLY A 223 23.82 -27.06 8.20
N SER A 224 24.83 -27.64 7.59
CA SER A 224 26.12 -26.99 7.38
C SER A 224 26.04 -25.81 6.43
N LYS A 225 25.26 -25.90 5.35
CA LYS A 225 25.02 -24.80 4.40
C LYS A 225 24.24 -23.66 5.03
N ILE A 226 23.29 -23.94 5.92
CA ILE A 226 22.58 -22.93 6.70
C ILE A 226 23.56 -22.12 7.53
N LEU A 227 24.42 -22.79 8.30
CA LEU A 227 25.42 -22.11 9.13
C LEU A 227 26.41 -21.29 8.30
N GLU A 228 26.85 -21.80 7.15
CA GLU A 228 27.71 -21.09 6.23
C GLU A 228 27.07 -19.82 5.62
N THR A 229 25.77 -19.89 5.30
CA THR A 229 25.04 -18.76 4.71
C THR A 229 24.84 -17.59 5.67
N PHE A 230 24.65 -17.88 6.96
CA PHE A 230 24.27 -16.87 7.95
C PHE A 230 25.41 -16.44 8.88
N TYR A 231 26.48 -17.24 9.02
CA TYR A 231 27.59 -16.94 9.90
C TYR A 231 28.91 -16.85 9.14
N ASN A 232 29.74 -15.94 9.58
CA ASN A 232 31.13 -15.92 9.16
C ASN A 232 31.90 -17.01 9.90
N LYS A 233 32.90 -17.61 9.23
CA LYS A 233 33.78 -18.62 9.81
C LYS A 233 35.12 -17.98 10.19
N VAL A 234 35.64 -18.39 11.30
CA VAL A 234 36.96 -17.98 11.77
C VAL A 234 37.86 -19.23 11.92
N ALA A 235 38.95 -19.20 11.21
CA ALA A 235 39.90 -20.31 11.24
C ALA A 235 40.82 -20.23 12.44
N PHE A 236 40.93 -21.34 13.16
CA PHE A 236 41.88 -21.55 14.23
C PHE A 236 42.87 -22.64 13.81
N LYS A 237 44.16 -22.31 13.83
CA LYS A 237 45.24 -23.24 13.47
C LYS A 237 45.93 -23.76 14.71
N LEU A 238 46.19 -25.06 14.78
CA LEU A 238 46.90 -25.67 15.90
C LEU A 238 48.41 -25.42 15.74
N ASP A 239 49.02 -24.85 16.79
CA ASP A 239 50.46 -24.69 16.92
C ASP A 239 50.96 -25.38 18.21
N LYS A 240 52.24 -25.52 18.37
CA LYS A 240 52.87 -26.15 19.54
C LYS A 240 52.53 -25.46 20.86
N SER A 241 52.25 -24.17 20.84
CA SER A 241 52.01 -23.32 22.01
C SER A 241 50.52 -22.97 22.25
N GLY A 242 49.60 -23.43 21.38
CA GLY A 242 48.19 -23.17 21.49
C GLY A 242 47.50 -23.01 20.13
N TRP A 243 46.41 -22.29 20.08
CA TRP A 243 45.67 -22.04 18.85
C TRP A 243 45.94 -20.63 18.30
N ILE A 244 46.10 -20.52 17.02
CA ILE A 244 46.39 -19.29 16.31
C ILE A 244 45.15 -18.85 15.53
N THR A 245 44.77 -17.60 15.67
CA THR A 245 43.70 -16.97 14.86
C THR A 245 44.14 -15.64 14.32
N GLY A 246 43.50 -15.21 13.21
CA GLY A 246 43.73 -13.87 12.64
C GLY A 246 43.24 -12.75 13.56
N PHE A 247 44.03 -11.68 13.64
CA PHE A 247 43.63 -10.48 14.37
C PHE A 247 42.91 -9.48 13.43
N SER A 248 41.78 -8.98 13.89
CA SER A 248 41.09 -7.86 13.25
C SER A 248 40.68 -6.85 14.32
N ALA A 249 40.96 -5.58 14.08
CA ALA A 249 40.59 -4.51 15.01
C ALA A 249 39.10 -4.42 15.24
N GLU A 250 38.31 -4.72 14.22
CA GLU A 250 36.85 -4.70 14.31
C GLU A 250 36.29 -5.80 15.21
N ARG A 251 36.90 -6.98 15.19
CA ARG A 251 36.45 -8.11 16.00
C ARG A 251 36.81 -7.94 17.47
N TRP A 252 37.96 -7.35 17.76
CA TRP A 252 38.48 -7.25 19.13
C TRP A 252 38.19 -5.90 19.79
N LYS A 253 37.67 -4.88 19.06
CA LYS A 253 37.27 -3.59 19.67
C LYS A 253 36.20 -3.83 20.73
N GLY A 254 36.37 -3.24 21.91
CA GLY A 254 35.40 -3.38 22.99
C GLY A 254 35.55 -4.68 23.81
N ALA A 255 36.22 -5.68 23.30
CA ALA A 255 36.45 -6.96 23.98
C ALA A 255 37.30 -6.80 25.25
N ARG A 256 37.00 -7.63 26.24
CA ARG A 256 37.77 -7.76 27.49
C ARG A 256 38.16 -9.19 27.66
N PRO A 257 39.29 -9.62 27.05
CA PRO A 257 39.74 -11.00 27.13
C PRO A 257 40.19 -11.36 28.53
N ASP A 258 39.87 -12.56 28.99
CA ASP A 258 40.29 -13.10 30.32
C ASP A 258 41.72 -13.68 30.28
N PHE A 259 42.36 -13.64 29.12
CA PHE A 259 43.73 -14.13 28.88
C PHE A 259 44.56 -13.11 28.11
N ASP A 260 45.87 -13.27 28.14
CA ASP A 260 46.80 -12.40 27.43
C ASP A 260 46.77 -12.68 25.92
N LEU A 261 46.56 -11.64 25.09
CA LEU A 261 46.68 -11.72 23.64
C LEU A 261 48.16 -11.60 23.27
N ILE A 262 48.70 -12.67 22.75
CA ILE A 262 50.12 -12.77 22.39
C ILE A 262 50.27 -12.71 20.87
N ASP A 263 51.15 -11.85 20.38
CA ASP A 263 51.52 -11.84 18.97
C ASP A 263 52.34 -13.08 18.64
N ARG A 264 51.91 -13.83 17.63
CA ARG A 264 52.59 -15.02 17.15
C ARG A 264 54.01 -14.76 16.68
N LYS A 265 54.23 -13.62 15.97
CA LYS A 265 55.52 -13.30 15.37
C LYS A 265 56.56 -12.90 16.41
N THR A 266 56.15 -12.12 17.40
CA THR A 266 57.08 -11.55 18.40
C THR A 266 57.06 -12.24 19.74
N GLY A 267 56.05 -13.05 20.04
CA GLY A 267 55.86 -13.71 21.34
C GLY A 267 55.57 -12.74 22.51
N LYS A 268 55.31 -11.48 22.21
CA LYS A 268 55.00 -10.44 23.22
C LYS A 268 53.51 -10.33 23.48
N VAL A 269 53.12 -10.02 24.70
CA VAL A 269 51.77 -9.69 25.08
C VAL A 269 51.40 -8.31 24.54
N VAL A 270 50.42 -8.25 23.60
CA VAL A 270 49.94 -7.01 23.01
C VAL A 270 48.82 -6.42 23.87
N PHE A 271 47.92 -7.27 24.34
CA PHE A 271 46.85 -6.88 25.23
C PHE A 271 46.80 -7.78 26.44
N PRO A 272 47.07 -7.27 27.65
CA PRO A 272 47.02 -8.06 28.89
C PRO A 272 45.58 -8.42 29.29
N ALA A 273 45.41 -9.57 29.91
CA ALA A 273 44.15 -10.08 30.44
C ALA A 273 43.40 -9.06 31.32
N GLY A 274 42.09 -9.07 31.22
CA GLY A 274 41.18 -8.22 32.00
C GLY A 274 41.09 -6.75 31.59
N LYS A 275 41.85 -6.29 30.60
CA LYS A 275 41.80 -4.90 30.12
C LYS A 275 40.93 -4.79 28.87
N LYS A 276 40.04 -3.80 28.87
CA LYS A 276 39.18 -3.50 27.69
C LYS A 276 40.05 -3.00 26.51
N ILE A 277 39.88 -3.58 25.35
CA ILE A 277 40.54 -3.18 24.11
C ILE A 277 39.75 -2.01 23.50
N THR A 278 40.35 -0.81 23.56
CA THR A 278 39.72 0.36 22.97
C THR A 278 39.87 0.36 21.44
N PRO A 279 38.89 0.93 20.69
CA PRO A 279 38.93 0.96 19.21
C PRO A 279 40.23 1.57 18.67
N VAL A 280 40.75 2.60 19.34
CA VAL A 280 42.01 3.29 18.95
C VAL A 280 43.22 2.34 19.09
N ARG A 281 43.27 1.61 20.21
CA ARG A 281 44.38 0.65 20.45
C ARG A 281 44.32 -0.55 19.53
N ALA A 282 43.10 -1.05 19.23
CA ALA A 282 42.92 -2.15 18.29
C ALA A 282 43.37 -1.76 16.88
N LYS A 283 42.93 -0.60 16.37
CA LYS A 283 43.38 -0.08 15.07
C LYS A 283 44.87 0.22 15.00
N LYS A 284 45.44 0.68 16.11
CA LYS A 284 46.91 0.89 16.19
C LYS A 284 47.67 -0.43 16.13
N ALA A 285 47.23 -1.44 16.85
CA ALA A 285 47.87 -2.76 16.82
C ALA A 285 47.81 -3.41 15.42
N GLU A 286 46.71 -3.25 14.71
CA GLU A 286 46.54 -3.71 13.33
C GLU A 286 47.45 -2.92 12.37
N ALA A 287 47.58 -1.61 12.55
CA ALA A 287 48.47 -0.75 11.76
C ALA A 287 49.97 -1.07 12.07
N ASP A 288 50.29 -1.46 13.30
CA ASP A 288 51.63 -1.89 13.73
C ASP A 288 52.00 -3.30 13.22
N GLY A 289 51.10 -3.97 12.45
CA GLY A 289 51.37 -5.24 11.76
C GLY A 289 50.98 -6.49 12.54
N LEU A 290 50.10 -6.40 13.53
CA LEU A 290 49.55 -7.55 14.22
C LEU A 290 48.56 -8.30 13.31
N GLU A 291 48.94 -9.42 12.76
CA GLU A 291 48.14 -10.26 11.86
C GLU A 291 47.57 -11.50 12.52
N GLU A 292 48.34 -12.17 13.35
CA GLU A 292 47.95 -13.41 14.00
C GLU A 292 48.21 -13.36 15.51
N ILE A 293 47.28 -13.87 16.28
CA ILE A 293 47.38 -13.95 17.76
C ILE A 293 47.26 -15.38 18.23
N LEU A 294 47.92 -15.66 19.36
CA LEU A 294 47.84 -16.93 20.03
C LEU A 294 46.78 -16.88 21.11
N VAL A 295 45.92 -17.89 21.14
CA VAL A 295 44.83 -18.04 22.11
C VAL A 295 44.94 -19.39 22.83
N PRO A 296 44.57 -19.48 24.11
CA PRO A 296 44.59 -20.73 24.86
C PRO A 296 43.46 -21.68 24.42
N SER A 297 43.59 -22.98 24.68
CA SER A 297 42.56 -23.97 24.36
C SER A 297 41.23 -23.69 25.04
N SER A 298 41.24 -23.12 26.24
CA SER A 298 40.03 -22.69 26.98
C SER A 298 39.20 -21.62 26.25
N PHE A 299 39.82 -20.90 25.31
CA PHE A 299 39.11 -19.91 24.50
C PHE A 299 38.18 -20.55 23.48
N LEU A 300 38.44 -21.78 23.07
CA LEU A 300 37.59 -22.50 22.11
C LEU A 300 36.41 -23.18 22.80
N GLU A 301 36.44 -23.38 24.10
CA GLU A 301 35.37 -23.98 24.86
C GLU A 301 34.11 -23.11 24.84
N GLY A 302 32.95 -23.74 24.66
CA GLY A 302 31.67 -23.04 24.53
C GLY A 302 31.43 -22.35 23.17
N ARG A 303 32.36 -22.52 22.22
CA ARG A 303 32.20 -22.03 20.84
C ARG A 303 31.64 -23.10 19.93
N PHE A 304 31.14 -22.68 18.79
CA PHE A 304 30.40 -23.52 17.86
C PHE A 304 31.23 -23.80 16.60
N ILE A 305 31.20 -25.04 16.15
CA ILE A 305 31.91 -25.51 14.96
C ILE A 305 31.20 -25.01 13.71
N GLY A 306 31.96 -24.47 12.75
CA GLY A 306 31.45 -23.94 11.50
C GLY A 306 31.37 -24.96 10.36
N GLU A 307 32.17 -26.05 10.44
CA GLU A 307 32.23 -27.13 9.43
C GLU A 307 32.49 -28.42 10.09
N ASP A 308 32.02 -29.53 9.52
CA ASP A 308 32.32 -30.88 10.02
C ASP A 308 33.82 -31.12 10.08
N VAL A 309 34.32 -31.48 11.26
CA VAL A 309 35.71 -31.79 11.47
C VAL A 309 35.92 -33.27 11.27
N VAL A 310 36.50 -33.61 10.11
CA VAL A 310 36.74 -34.99 9.69
C VAL A 310 38.23 -35.32 9.72
N ASN A 311 38.59 -36.47 10.19
CA ASN A 311 39.96 -36.94 10.11
C ASN A 311 40.30 -37.32 8.65
N PRO A 312 41.23 -36.65 7.99
CA PRO A 312 41.57 -36.93 6.60
C PRO A 312 42.14 -38.33 6.33
N ALA A 313 42.63 -38.99 7.39
CA ALA A 313 43.22 -40.34 7.27
C ALA A 313 42.22 -41.47 7.50
N THR A 314 41.26 -41.27 8.42
CA THR A 314 40.32 -42.34 8.82
C THR A 314 38.89 -42.09 8.35
N GLY A 315 38.55 -40.84 7.94
CA GLY A 315 37.19 -40.46 7.62
C GLY A 315 36.25 -40.33 8.83
N GLU A 316 36.77 -40.41 10.03
CA GLU A 316 36.02 -40.29 11.28
C GLU A 316 35.67 -38.83 11.55
N ILE A 317 34.39 -38.55 11.89
CA ILE A 317 33.90 -37.25 12.25
C ILE A 317 34.09 -37.02 13.74
N TYR A 318 34.93 -36.05 14.12
CA TYR A 318 35.18 -35.69 15.52
C TYR A 318 34.08 -34.74 16.07
N ALA A 319 33.59 -33.90 15.25
CA ALA A 319 32.50 -32.99 15.59
C ALA A 319 31.78 -32.50 14.35
N GLU A 320 30.46 -32.36 14.45
CA GLU A 320 29.58 -31.88 13.35
C GLU A 320 29.43 -30.37 13.39
N ALA A 321 29.07 -29.78 12.24
CA ALA A 321 28.80 -28.33 12.11
C ALA A 321 27.68 -27.90 13.06
N GLY A 322 27.92 -26.86 13.84
CA GLY A 322 26.98 -26.33 14.82
C GLY A 322 27.06 -26.97 16.21
N GLU A 323 27.91 -27.95 16.41
CA GLU A 323 28.14 -28.56 17.71
C GLU A 323 28.98 -27.62 18.61
N GLU A 324 28.68 -27.63 19.91
CA GLU A 324 29.41 -26.85 20.91
C GLU A 324 30.67 -27.56 21.33
N LEU A 325 31.79 -26.87 21.27
CA LEU A 325 33.07 -27.42 21.72
C LEU A 325 33.08 -27.53 23.22
N THR A 326 33.24 -28.77 23.71
CA THR A 326 33.50 -29.09 25.11
C THR A 326 34.98 -29.28 25.34
N GLU A 327 35.44 -29.28 26.61
CA GLU A 327 36.81 -29.54 26.97
C GLU A 327 37.32 -30.88 26.38
N ASP A 328 36.49 -31.91 26.40
CA ASP A 328 36.81 -33.24 25.86
C ASP A 328 36.99 -33.22 24.34
N THR A 329 36.09 -32.49 23.60
CA THR A 329 36.22 -32.38 22.15
C THR A 329 37.46 -31.58 21.74
N VAL A 330 37.77 -30.49 22.44
CA VAL A 330 38.98 -29.69 22.20
C VAL A 330 40.24 -30.54 22.44
N ALA A 331 40.25 -31.37 23.51
CA ALA A 331 41.36 -32.29 23.79
C ALA A 331 41.48 -33.36 22.69
N ALA A 332 40.39 -33.96 22.26
CA ALA A 332 40.35 -34.94 21.16
C ALA A 332 40.87 -34.34 19.83
N LEU A 333 40.47 -33.10 19.49
CA LEU A 333 40.97 -32.41 18.30
C LEU A 333 42.47 -32.14 18.35
N ARG A 334 43.00 -31.83 19.54
CA ARG A 334 44.42 -31.61 19.77
C ARG A 334 45.22 -32.92 19.65
N ASP A 335 44.69 -33.98 20.24
CA ASP A 335 45.35 -35.29 20.21
C ASP A 335 45.39 -35.91 18.82
N ALA A 336 44.32 -35.66 18.05
CA ALA A 336 44.21 -36.03 16.63
C ALA A 336 45.07 -35.15 15.69
N LYS A 337 45.75 -34.13 16.24
CA LYS A 337 46.61 -33.17 15.50
C LYS A 337 45.89 -32.53 14.29
N ILE A 338 44.63 -32.21 14.42
CA ILE A 338 43.86 -31.50 13.37
C ILE A 338 44.45 -30.09 13.24
N LYS A 339 44.89 -29.74 12.06
CA LYS A 339 45.64 -28.51 11.80
C LYS A 339 44.78 -27.25 11.80
N ILE A 340 43.55 -27.34 11.35
CA ILE A 340 42.64 -26.19 11.16
C ILE A 340 41.27 -26.59 11.66
N VAL A 341 40.67 -25.75 12.48
CA VAL A 341 39.25 -25.82 12.90
C VAL A 341 38.57 -24.49 12.58
N ASN A 342 37.50 -24.56 11.82
CA ASN A 342 36.70 -23.40 11.50
C ASN A 342 35.54 -23.27 12.49
N LEU A 343 35.51 -22.17 13.22
CA LEU A 343 34.44 -21.86 14.20
C LEU A 343 33.52 -20.78 13.69
N LEU A 344 32.29 -20.80 14.16
CA LEU A 344 31.33 -19.72 13.88
C LEU A 344 31.75 -18.44 14.61
N ASP A 345 31.67 -17.30 13.94
CA ASP A 345 31.93 -16.00 14.53
C ASP A 345 30.69 -15.52 15.30
N THR A 346 30.66 -15.85 16.60
CA THR A 346 29.54 -15.47 17.49
C THR A 346 29.89 -14.38 18.49
N ASP A 347 31.16 -13.96 18.52
CA ASP A 347 31.67 -12.99 19.49
C ASP A 347 32.19 -11.73 18.79
N GLY A 348 31.92 -10.59 19.36
CA GLY A 348 32.35 -9.28 18.88
C GLY A 348 31.20 -8.39 18.50
N ASP A 349 31.46 -7.09 18.32
CA ASP A 349 30.42 -6.09 18.03
C ASP A 349 29.72 -6.31 16.67
N ASN A 350 30.43 -6.95 15.72
CA ASN A 350 29.87 -7.23 14.38
C ASN A 350 29.49 -8.71 14.21
N ALA A 351 29.72 -9.53 15.21
CA ALA A 351 29.33 -10.93 15.19
C ALA A 351 27.83 -11.12 15.33
N ARG A 352 27.35 -12.25 14.90
CA ARG A 352 25.94 -12.64 15.01
C ARG A 352 25.77 -13.61 16.17
N GLY A 353 24.78 -13.37 17.03
CA GLY A 353 24.46 -14.27 18.11
C GLY A 353 24.12 -15.70 17.64
N PRO A 354 24.18 -16.72 18.48
CA PRO A 354 24.01 -18.14 18.11
C PRO A 354 22.53 -18.53 17.89
N TRP A 355 21.69 -17.61 17.47
CA TRP A 355 20.23 -17.78 17.40
C TRP A 355 19.81 -18.87 16.42
N LEU A 356 20.36 -18.84 15.22
CA LEU A 356 20.00 -19.81 14.18
C LEU A 356 20.61 -21.21 14.45
N ARG A 357 21.79 -21.25 15.04
CA ARG A 357 22.38 -22.50 15.53
C ARG A 357 21.51 -23.14 16.61
N ASN A 358 21.00 -22.35 17.56
CA ASN A 358 20.10 -22.84 18.60
C ASN A 358 18.79 -23.34 18.00
N THR A 359 18.29 -22.66 16.96
CA THR A 359 17.12 -23.08 16.21
C THR A 359 17.36 -24.40 15.49
N LEU A 360 18.54 -24.58 14.88
CA LEU A 360 18.92 -25.82 14.20
C LEU A 360 19.02 -27.00 15.19
N LYS A 361 19.53 -26.77 16.37
CA LYS A 361 19.57 -27.80 17.44
C LYS A 361 18.17 -28.16 17.95
N ALA A 362 17.24 -27.24 17.96
CA ALA A 362 15.85 -27.45 18.36
C ALA A 362 15.01 -28.12 17.25
N ASP A 363 15.51 -28.13 16.03
CA ASP A 363 14.88 -28.74 14.87
C ASP A 363 15.02 -30.26 14.91
N LYS A 364 13.95 -30.97 14.58
CA LYS A 364 13.92 -32.46 14.52
C LYS A 364 14.07 -32.96 13.09
N ALA A 365 13.95 -32.10 12.10
CA ALA A 365 14.10 -32.46 10.70
C ALA A 365 15.60 -32.52 10.35
N GLU A 366 16.05 -33.63 9.83
CA GLU A 366 17.46 -33.86 9.43
C GLU A 366 17.61 -33.82 7.90
N SER A 367 16.51 -34.01 7.19
CA SER A 367 16.48 -34.05 5.73
C SER A 367 15.43 -33.14 5.11
N ARG A 368 15.58 -32.86 3.81
CA ARG A 368 14.60 -32.12 3.03
C ARG A 368 13.21 -32.81 3.04
N ILE A 369 13.21 -34.15 3.04
CA ILE A 369 11.98 -34.95 3.05
C ILE A 369 11.24 -34.74 4.36
N ASP A 370 11.93 -34.75 5.49
CA ASP A 370 11.33 -34.54 6.81
C ASP A 370 10.77 -33.12 6.91
N ALA A 371 11.51 -32.12 6.43
CA ALA A 371 11.08 -30.73 6.42
C ALA A 371 9.81 -30.51 5.59
N LEU A 372 9.74 -31.08 4.39
CA LEU A 372 8.53 -31.03 3.54
C LEU A 372 7.36 -31.75 4.18
N SER A 373 7.60 -32.89 4.84
CA SER A 373 6.58 -33.64 5.58
C SER A 373 6.02 -32.85 6.76
N ASP A 374 6.86 -32.15 7.50
CA ASP A 374 6.43 -31.32 8.63
C ASP A 374 5.62 -30.10 8.16
N ILE A 375 6.03 -29.44 7.08
CA ILE A 375 5.25 -28.36 6.47
C ILE A 375 3.90 -28.87 6.00
N TYR A 376 3.86 -30.03 5.33
CA TYR A 376 2.63 -30.63 4.84
C TYR A 376 1.65 -30.96 5.97
N ARG A 377 2.14 -31.55 7.08
CA ARG A 377 1.34 -31.85 8.27
C ARG A 377 0.73 -30.61 8.91
N VAL A 378 1.47 -29.48 8.91
CA VAL A 378 0.97 -28.22 9.44
C VAL A 378 -0.08 -27.61 8.52
N MET A 379 0.15 -27.65 7.20
CA MET A 379 -0.75 -27.04 6.23
C MET A 379 -2.03 -27.85 5.98
N ARG A 380 -1.91 -29.18 5.98
CA ARG A 380 -3.02 -30.12 5.78
C ARG A 380 -3.06 -31.19 6.88
N PRO A 381 -3.60 -30.84 8.06
CA PRO A 381 -3.70 -31.79 9.16
C PRO A 381 -4.57 -32.98 8.77
N GLY A 382 -4.14 -34.19 9.17
CA GLY A 382 -4.90 -35.43 8.97
C GLY A 382 -4.67 -36.16 7.63
N GLU A 383 -3.95 -35.55 6.69
CA GLU A 383 -3.55 -36.23 5.44
C GLU A 383 -2.15 -36.84 5.57
N PRO A 384 -1.91 -38.06 5.05
CA PRO A 384 -0.57 -38.66 5.06
C PRO A 384 0.37 -37.88 4.14
N PRO A 385 1.54 -37.46 4.61
CA PRO A 385 2.51 -36.73 3.78
C PRO A 385 3.17 -37.67 2.79
N THR A 386 3.11 -37.35 1.49
CA THR A 386 3.91 -37.97 0.44
C THR A 386 4.93 -36.95 -0.08
N LEU A 387 6.06 -37.40 -0.59
CA LEU A 387 7.12 -36.50 -1.08
C LEU A 387 6.60 -35.61 -2.20
N GLU A 388 5.92 -36.17 -3.19
CA GLU A 388 5.37 -35.47 -4.33
C GLU A 388 4.32 -34.42 -3.93
N ALA A 389 3.40 -34.80 -3.02
CA ALA A 389 2.38 -33.87 -2.52
C ALA A 389 3.01 -32.74 -1.67
N GLY A 390 4.05 -33.06 -0.89
CA GLY A 390 4.80 -32.07 -0.11
C GLY A 390 5.52 -31.06 -0.98
N GLU A 391 6.22 -31.50 -2.02
CA GLU A 391 6.90 -30.65 -2.99
C GLU A 391 5.91 -29.77 -3.77
N ALA A 392 4.83 -30.36 -4.24
CA ALA A 392 3.79 -29.63 -4.95
C ALA A 392 3.15 -28.54 -4.07
N LEU A 393 2.81 -28.89 -2.83
CA LEU A 393 2.25 -27.92 -1.87
C LEU A 393 3.23 -26.78 -1.58
N PHE A 394 4.47 -27.09 -1.30
CA PHE A 394 5.50 -26.11 -0.98
C PHE A 394 5.77 -25.14 -2.13
N SER A 395 5.85 -25.67 -3.35
CA SER A 395 5.99 -24.83 -4.56
C SER A 395 4.79 -23.92 -4.76
N GLN A 396 3.57 -24.40 -4.51
CA GLN A 396 2.34 -23.61 -4.65
C GLN A 396 2.19 -22.52 -3.61
N LEU A 397 2.81 -22.64 -2.43
CA LEU A 397 2.67 -21.65 -1.37
C LEU A 397 3.30 -20.30 -1.71
N PHE A 398 4.51 -20.30 -2.28
CA PHE A 398 5.31 -19.08 -2.43
C PHE A 398 5.92 -18.85 -3.81
N PHE A 399 6.01 -19.89 -4.64
CA PHE A 399 6.76 -19.85 -5.91
C PHE A 399 5.89 -19.96 -7.15
N ASP A 400 4.61 -20.23 -6.99
CA ASP A 400 3.65 -20.33 -8.09
C ASP A 400 2.99 -18.98 -8.35
N ALA A 401 3.20 -18.42 -9.55
CA ALA A 401 2.64 -17.14 -9.96
C ALA A 401 1.09 -17.11 -10.01
N GLU A 402 0.45 -18.27 -10.17
CA GLU A 402 -1.02 -18.36 -10.17
C GLU A 402 -1.61 -18.20 -8.76
N ARG A 403 -0.87 -18.61 -7.73
CA ARG A 403 -1.35 -18.65 -6.35
C ARG A 403 -0.72 -17.62 -5.43
N TYR A 404 0.43 -17.11 -5.77
CA TYR A 404 1.17 -16.12 -4.99
C TYR A 404 1.54 -14.92 -5.84
N ASP A 405 1.21 -13.73 -5.37
CA ASP A 405 1.52 -12.46 -6.03
C ASP A 405 1.87 -11.40 -5.00
N LEU A 406 3.08 -10.89 -5.03
CA LEU A 406 3.52 -9.74 -4.23
C LEU A 406 3.00 -8.41 -4.77
N SER A 407 2.58 -8.37 -6.03
CA SER A 407 2.39 -7.17 -6.84
C SER A 407 3.68 -6.36 -7.07
N ALA A 408 3.65 -5.43 -8.01
CA ALA A 408 4.78 -4.53 -8.26
C ALA A 408 5.12 -3.69 -7.01
N VAL A 409 4.10 -3.25 -6.27
CA VAL A 409 4.25 -2.49 -5.02
C VAL A 409 4.98 -3.31 -3.97
N GLY A 410 4.55 -4.54 -3.74
CA GLY A 410 5.20 -5.44 -2.77
C GLY A 410 6.65 -5.74 -3.12
N ARG A 411 6.95 -5.95 -4.40
CA ARG A 411 8.32 -6.18 -4.86
C ARG A 411 9.21 -4.95 -4.65
N VAL A 412 8.75 -3.78 -5.04
CA VAL A 412 9.50 -2.52 -4.85
C VAL A 412 9.75 -2.25 -3.37
N LYS A 413 8.74 -2.39 -2.52
CA LYS A 413 8.88 -2.21 -1.07
C LYS A 413 9.85 -3.21 -0.44
N MET A 414 9.78 -4.47 -0.85
CA MET A 414 10.69 -5.51 -0.38
C MET A 414 12.13 -5.23 -0.81
N ASN A 415 12.35 -4.88 -2.08
CA ASN A 415 13.67 -4.52 -2.59
C ASN A 415 14.29 -3.34 -1.83
N MET A 416 13.51 -2.28 -1.60
CA MET A 416 13.98 -1.12 -0.85
C MET A 416 14.34 -1.45 0.60
N ARG A 417 13.54 -2.28 1.26
CA ARG A 417 13.73 -2.61 2.69
C ARG A 417 14.89 -3.56 2.90
N LEU A 418 15.06 -4.54 2.02
CA LEU A 418 16.09 -5.57 2.12
C LEU A 418 17.38 -5.22 1.37
N GLY A 419 17.39 -4.17 0.56
CA GLY A 419 18.51 -3.80 -0.28
C GLY A 419 18.80 -4.82 -1.38
N ILE A 420 17.76 -5.44 -1.93
CA ILE A 420 17.85 -6.46 -2.99
C ILE A 420 17.56 -5.81 -4.34
N GLU A 421 18.27 -6.22 -5.37
CA GLU A 421 17.99 -5.87 -6.74
C GLU A 421 17.22 -7.02 -7.41
N ALA A 422 15.92 -6.86 -7.53
CA ALA A 422 15.07 -7.78 -8.27
C ALA A 422 14.18 -6.98 -9.24
N PRO A 423 13.88 -7.49 -10.44
CA PRO A 423 13.00 -6.81 -11.38
C PRO A 423 11.56 -6.76 -10.84
N ASP A 424 10.84 -5.69 -11.16
CA ASP A 424 9.43 -5.49 -10.75
C ASP A 424 8.50 -6.57 -11.29
N THR A 425 8.93 -7.28 -12.33
CA THR A 425 8.20 -8.42 -12.92
C THR A 425 8.28 -9.69 -12.08
N GLN A 426 9.22 -9.77 -11.13
CA GLN A 426 9.36 -10.89 -10.21
C GLN A 426 8.34 -10.76 -9.08
N ARG A 427 7.15 -11.29 -9.29
CA ARG A 427 6.02 -11.18 -8.35
C ARG A 427 5.90 -12.32 -7.35
N THR A 428 6.68 -13.37 -7.50
CA THR A 428 6.78 -14.49 -6.54
C THR A 428 7.99 -14.33 -5.64
N LEU A 429 7.99 -15.00 -4.49
CA LEU A 429 9.17 -15.04 -3.64
C LEU A 429 10.29 -15.85 -4.32
N ARG A 430 11.53 -15.48 -3.99
CA ARG A 430 12.75 -16.22 -4.34
C ARG A 430 13.40 -16.74 -3.06
N GLU A 431 14.25 -17.73 -3.20
CA GLU A 431 15.07 -18.21 -2.05
C GLU A 431 15.87 -17.09 -1.40
N GLU A 432 16.48 -16.23 -2.22
CA GLU A 432 17.24 -15.05 -1.79
C GLU A 432 16.41 -14.08 -0.94
N ASP A 433 15.14 -13.90 -1.27
CA ASP A 433 14.24 -13.03 -0.53
C ASP A 433 14.02 -13.56 0.89
N ILE A 434 13.77 -14.86 1.02
CA ILE A 434 13.54 -15.52 2.31
C ILE A 434 14.82 -15.47 3.17
N VAL A 435 15.97 -15.76 2.57
CA VAL A 435 17.27 -15.68 3.25
C VAL A 435 17.54 -14.25 3.74
N SER A 436 17.26 -13.24 2.91
CA SER A 436 17.47 -11.83 3.27
C SER A 436 16.55 -11.36 4.38
N VAL A 437 15.28 -11.82 4.38
CA VAL A 437 14.34 -11.55 5.48
C VAL A 437 14.85 -12.14 6.78
N MET A 438 15.28 -13.40 6.77
CA MET A 438 15.83 -14.05 7.95
C MET A 438 17.10 -13.35 8.44
N ARG A 439 17.99 -12.96 7.51
CA ARG A 439 19.21 -12.22 7.84
C ARG A 439 18.91 -10.91 8.55
N THR A 440 17.93 -10.16 8.05
CA THR A 440 17.51 -8.89 8.66
C THR A 440 16.88 -9.08 10.03
N VAL A 441 16.10 -10.13 10.25
CA VAL A 441 15.53 -10.44 11.57
C VAL A 441 16.65 -10.77 12.59
N LEU A 442 17.66 -11.54 12.15
CA LEU A 442 18.82 -11.86 12.99
C LEU A 442 19.62 -10.59 13.32
N ASP A 443 19.82 -9.71 12.34
CA ASP A 443 20.52 -8.43 12.55
C ASP A 443 19.77 -7.53 13.54
N LEU A 444 18.45 -7.45 13.46
CA LEU A 444 17.62 -6.74 14.43
C LEU A 444 17.74 -7.32 15.84
N LYS A 445 17.78 -8.65 15.95
CA LYS A 445 18.03 -9.33 17.24
C LYS A 445 19.38 -8.99 17.84
N ASP A 446 20.38 -8.82 16.99
CA ASP A 446 21.74 -8.41 17.38
C ASP A 446 21.87 -6.89 17.62
N GLY A 447 20.76 -6.14 17.52
CA GLY A 447 20.72 -4.70 17.74
C GLY A 447 21.19 -3.87 16.55
N LYS A 448 21.25 -4.46 15.35
CA LYS A 448 21.62 -3.79 14.10
C LYS A 448 20.36 -3.44 13.30
N GLY A 449 20.16 -2.17 13.03
CA GLY A 449 19.00 -1.69 12.29
C GLY A 449 17.82 -1.26 13.18
N GLU A 450 16.75 -0.89 12.53
CA GLU A 450 15.53 -0.37 13.17
C GLU A 450 14.30 -1.13 12.68
N VAL A 451 13.29 -1.23 13.55
CA VAL A 451 11.99 -1.82 13.22
C VAL A 451 11.16 -0.84 12.40
N ASP A 452 10.25 -1.37 11.59
CA ASP A 452 9.36 -0.57 10.77
C ASP A 452 8.22 0.02 11.61
N ASP A 453 7.82 1.24 11.28
CA ASP A 453 6.62 1.85 11.82
C ASP A 453 5.43 1.48 10.93
N ILE A 454 4.52 0.67 11.48
CA ILE A 454 3.37 0.14 10.76
C ILE A 454 2.36 1.23 10.40
N ASP A 455 2.26 2.28 11.25
CA ASP A 455 1.29 3.35 11.08
C ASP A 455 1.77 4.48 10.16
N ASN A 456 3.01 4.42 9.71
CA ASN A 456 3.54 5.34 8.72
C ASN A 456 2.80 5.18 7.37
N LEU A 457 2.38 6.29 6.76
CA LEU A 457 1.68 6.27 5.46
C LEU A 457 2.55 5.76 4.29
N GLY A 458 3.84 5.66 4.47
CA GLY A 458 4.72 4.92 3.56
C GLY A 458 4.54 3.41 3.60
N ASN A 459 3.95 2.87 4.67
CA ASN A 459 3.67 1.45 4.89
C ASN A 459 2.18 1.12 4.77
N ARG A 460 1.32 2.12 4.65
CA ARG A 460 -0.12 1.97 4.42
C ARG A 460 -0.47 2.52 3.05
N ARG A 461 -1.20 1.74 2.29
CA ARG A 461 -1.67 2.16 0.97
C ARG A 461 -3.19 2.19 0.89
N VAL A 462 -3.71 2.83 -0.13
CA VAL A 462 -5.14 2.97 -0.37
C VAL A 462 -5.53 2.13 -1.59
N ARG A 463 -6.56 1.31 -1.41
CA ARG A 463 -7.24 0.61 -2.51
C ARG A 463 -8.48 1.39 -2.89
N SER A 464 -8.48 1.95 -4.07
CA SER A 464 -9.65 2.66 -4.61
C SER A 464 -10.66 1.69 -5.23
N VAL A 465 -11.78 2.20 -5.69
CA VAL A 465 -12.89 1.38 -6.24
C VAL A 465 -12.46 0.44 -7.37
N GLY A 466 -11.60 0.90 -8.27
CA GLY A 466 -11.12 0.08 -9.39
C GLY A 466 -10.39 -1.16 -8.93
N GLU A 467 -9.49 -1.03 -7.97
CA GLU A 467 -8.72 -2.14 -7.41
C GLU A 467 -9.59 -3.10 -6.59
N LEU A 468 -10.54 -2.58 -5.83
CA LEU A 468 -11.49 -3.39 -5.07
C LEU A 468 -12.38 -4.24 -5.98
N LEU A 469 -12.88 -3.64 -7.06
CA LEU A 469 -13.69 -4.38 -8.05
C LEU A 469 -12.83 -5.38 -8.83
N GLU A 470 -11.58 -5.05 -9.16
CA GLU A 470 -10.63 -5.96 -9.79
C GLU A 470 -10.47 -7.25 -8.99
N ASN A 471 -10.29 -7.14 -7.68
CA ASN A 471 -10.15 -8.31 -6.81
C ASN A 471 -11.40 -9.20 -6.79
N SER A 472 -12.58 -8.60 -6.73
CA SER A 472 -13.85 -9.34 -6.79
C SER A 472 -14.09 -9.99 -8.15
N PHE A 473 -13.77 -9.28 -9.22
CA PHE A 473 -13.89 -9.79 -10.58
C PHE A 473 -12.94 -10.96 -10.84
N ARG A 474 -11.72 -10.90 -10.32
CA ARG A 474 -10.74 -11.99 -10.38
C ARG A 474 -11.26 -13.26 -9.72
N VAL A 475 -11.89 -13.16 -8.55
CA VAL A 475 -12.51 -14.31 -7.87
C VAL A 475 -13.58 -14.95 -8.75
N GLY A 476 -14.42 -14.14 -9.38
CA GLY A 476 -15.43 -14.61 -10.34
C GLY A 476 -14.82 -15.31 -11.54
N LEU A 477 -13.77 -14.75 -12.14
CA LEU A 477 -13.07 -15.35 -13.28
C LEU A 477 -12.36 -16.66 -12.92
N VAL A 478 -11.74 -16.77 -11.76
CA VAL A 478 -11.09 -18.02 -11.31
C VAL A 478 -12.12 -19.14 -11.11
N ARG A 479 -13.30 -18.81 -10.59
CA ARG A 479 -14.41 -19.79 -10.51
C ARG A 479 -14.90 -20.23 -11.89
N MET A 480 -15.00 -19.29 -12.81
CA MET A 480 -15.34 -19.56 -14.22
C MET A 480 -14.28 -20.42 -14.91
N GLU A 481 -13.01 -20.14 -14.70
CA GLU A 481 -11.88 -20.93 -15.22
C GLU A 481 -11.99 -22.41 -14.81
N ARG A 482 -12.27 -22.67 -13.54
CA ARG A 482 -12.47 -24.05 -13.06
C ARG A 482 -13.62 -24.75 -13.77
N ALA A 483 -14.74 -24.06 -13.93
CA ALA A 483 -15.89 -24.59 -14.68
C ALA A 483 -15.58 -24.85 -16.15
N ILE A 484 -14.78 -23.99 -16.78
CA ILE A 484 -14.33 -24.14 -18.16
C ILE A 484 -13.45 -25.39 -18.31
N LYS A 485 -12.46 -25.58 -17.41
CA LYS A 485 -11.58 -26.76 -17.41
C LYS A 485 -12.36 -28.05 -17.28
N GLU A 486 -13.36 -28.10 -16.40
CA GLU A 486 -14.25 -29.25 -16.26
C GLU A 486 -15.08 -29.50 -17.53
N ARG A 487 -15.61 -28.46 -18.16
CA ARG A 487 -16.36 -28.56 -19.40
C ARG A 487 -15.50 -29.02 -20.57
N MET A 488 -14.31 -28.47 -20.72
CA MET A 488 -13.37 -28.86 -21.78
C MET A 488 -13.01 -30.35 -21.70
N SER A 489 -12.98 -30.93 -20.51
CA SER A 489 -12.73 -32.38 -20.33
C SER A 489 -13.93 -33.26 -20.63
N SER A 490 -15.16 -32.74 -20.51
CA SER A 490 -16.40 -33.51 -20.62
C SER A 490 -17.08 -33.45 -21.99
N VAL A 491 -16.75 -32.46 -22.83
CA VAL A 491 -17.41 -32.18 -24.11
C VAL A 491 -16.48 -32.49 -25.29
N ASP A 492 -17.05 -32.80 -26.45
CA ASP A 492 -16.30 -32.98 -27.71
C ASP A 492 -15.79 -31.62 -28.20
N ILE A 493 -14.48 -31.42 -28.06
CA ILE A 493 -13.80 -30.14 -28.33
C ILE A 493 -13.87 -29.76 -29.84
N ASP A 494 -13.96 -30.72 -30.74
CA ASP A 494 -13.99 -30.45 -32.18
C ASP A 494 -15.28 -29.70 -32.61
N THR A 495 -16.38 -29.90 -31.91
CA THR A 495 -17.69 -29.34 -32.29
C THR A 495 -18.09 -28.11 -31.46
N VAL A 496 -17.43 -27.85 -30.34
CA VAL A 496 -17.79 -26.80 -29.37
C VAL A 496 -17.30 -25.43 -29.82
N MET A 497 -18.16 -24.41 -29.60
CA MET A 497 -17.80 -23.00 -29.78
C MET A 497 -17.38 -22.37 -28.42
N PRO A 498 -16.61 -21.27 -28.42
CA PRO A 498 -16.20 -20.62 -27.17
C PRO A 498 -17.34 -20.26 -26.22
N HIS A 499 -18.50 -19.81 -26.72
CA HIS A 499 -19.65 -19.46 -25.88
C HIS A 499 -20.28 -20.66 -25.15
N ASP A 500 -20.14 -21.87 -25.68
CA ASP A 500 -20.66 -23.08 -25.06
C ASP A 500 -19.85 -23.51 -23.83
N LEU A 501 -18.57 -23.15 -23.81
CA LEU A 501 -17.64 -23.43 -22.72
C LEU A 501 -17.81 -22.47 -21.54
N ILE A 502 -18.30 -21.25 -21.79
CA ILE A 502 -18.29 -20.16 -20.84
C ILE A 502 -19.62 -20.03 -20.11
N ASN A 503 -19.57 -19.99 -18.79
CA ASN A 503 -20.70 -19.68 -17.94
C ASN A 503 -20.40 -18.34 -17.23
N ALA A 504 -21.12 -17.29 -17.59
CA ALA A 504 -20.94 -15.95 -17.01
C ALA A 504 -21.51 -15.79 -15.60
N LYS A 505 -22.30 -16.72 -15.10
CA LYS A 505 -22.97 -16.62 -13.78
C LYS A 505 -22.03 -16.37 -12.61
N PRO A 506 -20.86 -17.04 -12.47
CA PRO A 506 -19.94 -16.78 -11.36
C PRO A 506 -19.39 -15.34 -11.37
N VAL A 507 -19.11 -14.77 -12.53
CA VAL A 507 -18.62 -13.41 -12.68
C VAL A 507 -19.70 -12.40 -12.34
N VAL A 508 -20.92 -12.60 -12.86
CA VAL A 508 -22.08 -11.76 -12.56
C VAL A 508 -22.41 -11.78 -11.08
N ALA A 509 -22.34 -12.95 -10.45
CA ALA A 509 -22.59 -13.11 -9.01
C ALA A 509 -21.54 -12.37 -8.17
N ALA A 510 -20.26 -12.46 -8.54
CA ALA A 510 -19.17 -11.78 -7.83
C ALA A 510 -19.31 -10.25 -7.92
N VAL A 511 -19.61 -9.70 -9.08
CA VAL A 511 -19.85 -8.26 -9.28
C VAL A 511 -21.07 -7.79 -8.50
N ARG A 512 -22.18 -8.54 -8.56
CA ARG A 512 -23.39 -8.21 -7.82
C ARG A 512 -23.18 -8.23 -6.31
N GLU A 513 -22.46 -9.20 -5.78
CA GLU A 513 -22.11 -9.29 -4.37
C GLU A 513 -21.26 -8.08 -3.92
N PHE A 514 -20.29 -7.69 -4.73
CA PHE A 514 -19.45 -6.53 -4.42
C PHE A 514 -20.26 -5.25 -4.33
N PHE A 515 -21.06 -4.91 -5.33
CA PHE A 515 -21.84 -3.66 -5.33
C PHE A 515 -23.02 -3.66 -4.37
N GLY A 516 -23.61 -4.82 -4.08
CA GLY A 516 -24.80 -4.91 -3.25
C GLY A 516 -24.53 -5.16 -1.77
N SER A 517 -23.55 -5.98 -1.45
CA SER A 517 -23.36 -6.54 -0.10
C SER A 517 -22.01 -6.21 0.54
N SER A 518 -21.08 -5.62 -0.18
CA SER A 518 -19.78 -5.25 0.40
C SER A 518 -19.92 -4.17 1.47
N GLN A 519 -19.15 -4.26 2.53
CA GLN A 519 -19.08 -3.25 3.59
C GLN A 519 -18.60 -1.88 3.06
N LEU A 520 -17.81 -1.86 2.00
CA LEU A 520 -17.28 -0.64 1.37
C LEU A 520 -18.26 -0.03 0.37
N SER A 521 -19.22 -0.78 -0.13
CA SER A 521 -20.32 -0.26 -0.94
C SER A 521 -21.40 0.29 -0.02
N GLN A 522 -21.45 1.60 0.09
CA GLN A 522 -22.33 2.30 1.03
C GLN A 522 -23.40 3.12 0.29
N PHE A 523 -24.55 3.20 0.91
CA PHE A 523 -25.60 4.11 0.50
C PHE A 523 -25.10 5.56 0.63
N MET A 524 -25.11 6.32 -0.46
CA MET A 524 -24.52 7.66 -0.47
C MET A 524 -25.24 8.60 0.52
N ASP A 525 -24.46 9.28 1.34
CA ASP A 525 -24.95 10.36 2.18
C ASP A 525 -25.21 11.61 1.31
N GLN A 526 -26.45 11.90 1.05
CA GLN A 526 -26.94 12.87 0.07
C GLN A 526 -27.73 14.01 0.72
N THR A 527 -27.45 14.33 1.97
CA THR A 527 -28.12 15.41 2.71
C THR A 527 -27.84 16.78 2.07
N ASN A 528 -26.59 17.06 1.72
CA ASN A 528 -26.14 18.27 1.05
C ASN A 528 -24.91 17.98 0.17
N PRO A 529 -24.51 18.88 -0.73
CA PRO A 529 -23.35 18.66 -1.61
C PRO A 529 -22.03 18.36 -0.87
N LEU A 530 -21.83 18.94 0.30
CA LEU A 530 -20.65 18.72 1.11
C LEU A 530 -20.58 17.28 1.65
N SER A 531 -21.72 16.72 2.08
CA SER A 531 -21.79 15.34 2.56
C SER A 531 -21.47 14.33 1.45
N GLU A 532 -21.89 14.61 0.22
CA GLU A 532 -21.56 13.79 -0.95
C GLU A 532 -20.05 13.78 -1.22
N ILE A 533 -19.42 14.94 -1.28
CA ILE A 533 -17.99 15.07 -1.52
C ILE A 533 -17.18 14.40 -0.41
N THR A 534 -17.54 14.63 0.84
CA THR A 534 -16.87 14.04 1.99
C THR A 534 -16.96 12.50 1.95
N HIS A 535 -18.11 11.96 1.59
CA HIS A 535 -18.32 10.52 1.45
C HIS A 535 -17.42 9.91 0.36
N LYS A 536 -17.29 10.58 -0.79
CA LYS A 536 -16.46 10.13 -1.90
C LYS A 536 -14.95 10.19 -1.61
N ARG A 537 -14.52 11.07 -0.71
CA ARG A 537 -13.12 11.26 -0.31
C ARG A 537 -12.76 10.53 0.99
N ARG A 538 -13.63 9.68 1.48
CA ARG A 538 -13.41 8.94 2.73
C ARG A 538 -12.41 7.81 2.53
N LEU A 539 -11.58 7.59 3.54
CA LEU A 539 -10.64 6.49 3.64
C LEU A 539 -11.02 5.64 4.84
N SER A 540 -11.42 4.39 4.61
CA SER A 540 -11.80 3.46 5.67
C SER A 540 -10.70 2.43 5.92
N ALA A 541 -10.36 2.20 7.19
CA ALA A 541 -9.47 1.10 7.58
C ALA A 541 -10.23 -0.23 7.77
N LEU A 542 -11.55 -0.20 7.71
CA LEU A 542 -12.44 -1.34 7.87
C LEU A 542 -12.67 -2.07 6.54
N GLY A 543 -13.33 -3.20 6.58
CA GLY A 543 -13.73 -3.96 5.40
C GLY A 543 -12.92 -5.23 5.17
N PRO A 544 -13.10 -5.91 4.04
CA PRO A 544 -12.41 -7.15 3.72
C PRO A 544 -10.89 -6.96 3.68
N GLY A 545 -10.15 -7.78 4.44
CA GLY A 545 -8.69 -7.66 4.55
C GLY A 545 -8.20 -6.46 5.37
N GLY A 546 -9.10 -5.69 6.00
CA GLY A 546 -8.80 -4.57 6.88
C GLY A 546 -8.94 -4.90 8.36
N LEU A 547 -8.98 -3.84 9.18
CA LEU A 547 -9.13 -3.94 10.62
C LEU A 547 -10.60 -4.19 11.03
N THR A 548 -10.79 -4.74 12.22
CA THR A 548 -12.08 -4.77 12.90
C THR A 548 -12.09 -3.76 14.03
N ARG A 549 -13.26 -3.17 14.33
CA ARG A 549 -13.39 -2.13 15.38
C ARG A 549 -12.85 -2.58 16.73
N GLU A 550 -13.14 -3.82 17.11
CA GLU A 550 -12.80 -4.40 18.42
C GLU A 550 -11.31 -4.70 18.55
N ARG A 551 -10.63 -4.99 17.43
CA ARG A 551 -9.21 -5.34 17.40
C ARG A 551 -8.29 -4.15 17.13
N ALA A 552 -8.84 -3.00 16.75
CA ALA A 552 -8.06 -1.81 16.52
C ALA A 552 -7.61 -1.17 17.85
N GLY A 553 -6.31 -1.11 18.06
CA GLY A 553 -5.69 -0.45 19.21
C GLY A 553 -5.68 1.08 19.08
N PHE A 554 -5.22 1.76 20.12
CA PHE A 554 -5.10 3.21 20.10
C PHE A 554 -4.09 3.72 19.06
N GLU A 555 -3.01 2.99 18.82
CA GLU A 555 -1.94 3.41 17.90
C GLU A 555 -2.44 3.63 16.46
N VAL A 556 -3.35 2.77 15.98
CA VAL A 556 -3.92 2.89 14.63
C VAL A 556 -4.88 4.07 14.50
N ARG A 557 -5.49 4.48 15.62
CA ARG A 557 -6.49 5.56 15.71
C ARG A 557 -5.86 6.93 15.88
N ASP A 558 -4.60 6.98 16.28
CA ASP A 558 -3.87 8.22 16.53
C ASP A 558 -3.47 8.94 15.23
N VAL A 559 -3.21 10.22 15.34
CA VAL A 559 -2.66 11.03 14.27
C VAL A 559 -1.15 10.80 14.19
N HIS A 560 -0.69 10.37 13.03
CA HIS A 560 0.73 10.14 12.77
C HIS A 560 1.36 11.36 12.06
N PRO A 561 2.62 11.70 12.32
CA PRO A 561 3.29 12.83 11.64
C PRO A 561 3.25 12.77 10.10
N THR A 562 3.22 11.58 9.52
CA THR A 562 3.10 11.39 8.06
C THR A 562 1.71 11.72 7.50
N HIS A 563 0.71 11.93 8.36
CA HIS A 563 -0.64 12.38 7.94
C HIS A 563 -0.64 13.82 7.42
N TYR A 564 0.40 14.60 7.70
CA TYR A 564 0.49 15.99 7.26
C TYR A 564 0.36 16.12 5.74
N GLY A 565 -0.62 16.90 5.30
CA GLY A 565 -0.91 17.10 3.89
C GLY A 565 -1.56 15.91 3.15
N ARG A 566 -1.85 14.81 3.83
CA ARG A 566 -2.41 13.56 3.25
C ARG A 566 -3.76 13.19 3.84
N ILE A 567 -3.86 13.15 5.13
CA ILE A 567 -5.07 12.82 5.87
C ILE A 567 -5.39 13.95 6.84
N CYS A 568 -6.65 14.39 6.86
CA CYS A 568 -7.09 15.41 7.80
C CYS A 568 -6.98 14.93 9.25
N PRO A 569 -6.31 15.70 10.12
CA PRO A 569 -6.21 15.33 11.54
C PRO A 569 -7.47 15.60 12.35
N ILE A 570 -8.42 16.33 11.80
CA ILE A 570 -9.61 16.84 12.49
C ILE A 570 -10.84 16.02 12.13
N GLU A 571 -11.08 15.78 10.85
CA GLU A 571 -12.31 15.14 10.38
C GLU A 571 -12.25 13.61 10.55
N THR A 572 -12.93 13.12 11.58
CA THR A 572 -13.12 11.69 11.85
C THR A 572 -14.45 11.51 12.60
N PRO A 573 -15.13 10.36 12.49
CA PRO A 573 -16.31 10.10 13.29
C PRO A 573 -16.02 10.13 14.78
N GLU A 574 -17.00 10.54 15.56
CA GLU A 574 -17.03 10.36 17.00
C GLU A 574 -17.57 8.95 17.34
N GLY A 575 -17.01 8.30 18.33
CA GLY A 575 -17.47 7.01 18.80
C GLY A 575 -16.58 5.82 18.37
N PRO A 576 -17.15 4.62 18.10
CA PRO A 576 -16.38 3.39 17.88
C PRO A 576 -15.44 3.43 16.67
N ASN A 577 -15.73 4.24 15.67
CA ASN A 577 -14.96 4.34 14.43
C ASN A 577 -13.94 5.47 14.43
N ILE A 578 -13.70 6.13 15.55
CA ILE A 578 -12.73 7.23 15.64
C ILE A 578 -11.36 6.79 15.17
N GLY A 579 -10.73 7.58 14.31
CA GLY A 579 -9.40 7.28 13.76
C GLY A 579 -9.34 6.14 12.75
N LEU A 580 -10.40 5.36 12.59
CA LEU A 580 -10.48 4.27 11.59
C LEU A 580 -11.06 4.74 10.26
N ILE A 581 -11.91 5.74 10.29
CA ILE A 581 -12.50 6.36 9.12
C ILE A 581 -11.98 7.79 9.04
N ASN A 582 -11.17 8.07 8.05
CA ASN A 582 -10.51 9.35 7.86
C ASN A 582 -10.93 9.98 6.52
N SER A 583 -10.62 11.25 6.35
CA SER A 583 -10.85 11.98 5.10
C SER A 583 -9.53 12.38 4.45
N LEU A 584 -9.47 12.28 3.13
CA LEU A 584 -8.32 12.72 2.35
C LEU A 584 -8.17 14.24 2.45
N ALA A 585 -6.94 14.73 2.58
CA ALA A 585 -6.64 16.16 2.58
C ALA A 585 -6.95 16.82 1.23
N THR A 586 -7.17 18.13 1.22
CA THR A 586 -7.65 18.87 0.05
C THR A 586 -6.76 18.74 -1.19
N HIS A 587 -5.43 18.83 -1.04
CA HIS A 587 -4.47 18.77 -2.13
C HIS A 587 -3.86 17.38 -2.34
N ALA A 588 -4.20 16.41 -1.49
CA ALA A 588 -3.67 15.05 -1.58
C ALA A 588 -4.24 14.29 -2.78
N ARG A 589 -3.42 13.45 -3.36
CA ARG A 589 -3.84 12.49 -4.40
C ARG A 589 -3.24 11.13 -4.13
N ILE A 590 -3.76 10.11 -4.78
CA ILE A 590 -3.29 8.74 -4.69
C ILE A 590 -2.44 8.46 -5.94
N ASN A 591 -1.21 7.95 -5.76
CA ASN A 591 -0.35 7.61 -6.87
C ASN A 591 -0.72 6.25 -7.47
N LYS A 592 -0.03 5.85 -8.55
CA LYS A 592 -0.25 4.56 -9.23
C LYS A 592 -0.01 3.33 -8.34
N TYR A 593 0.78 3.47 -7.29
CA TYR A 593 1.05 2.39 -6.32
C TYR A 593 0.07 2.36 -5.16
N GLY A 594 -0.84 3.32 -5.05
CA GLY A 594 -1.82 3.44 -4.00
C GLY A 594 -1.37 4.22 -2.77
N PHE A 595 -0.19 4.84 -2.77
CA PHE A 595 0.27 5.72 -1.69
C PHE A 595 -0.25 7.13 -1.86
N ILE A 596 -0.55 7.79 -0.74
CA ILE A 596 -1.04 9.16 -0.74
C ILE A 596 0.16 10.11 -0.91
N GLU A 597 0.05 11.01 -1.87
CA GLU A 597 1.05 12.04 -2.17
C GLU A 597 0.50 13.43 -1.85
N SER A 598 1.40 14.30 -1.42
CA SER A 598 1.12 15.71 -1.17
C SER A 598 1.98 16.62 -2.05
N PRO A 599 1.46 17.74 -2.58
CA PRO A 599 2.24 18.65 -3.40
C PRO A 599 3.11 19.55 -2.53
N TYR A 600 4.33 19.78 -2.99
CA TYR A 600 5.25 20.73 -2.41
C TYR A 600 5.96 21.52 -3.50
N ARG A 601 6.24 22.77 -3.21
CA ARG A 601 6.90 23.69 -4.11
C ARG A 601 8.39 23.66 -3.85
N LYS A 602 9.19 23.50 -4.90
CA LYS A 602 10.65 23.41 -4.77
C LYS A 602 11.28 24.74 -4.43
N VAL A 603 12.24 24.72 -3.54
CA VAL A 603 13.07 25.87 -3.13
C VAL A 603 14.52 25.59 -3.53
N LYS A 604 15.17 26.55 -4.18
CA LYS A 604 16.61 26.50 -4.47
C LYS A 604 17.30 27.74 -3.88
N ASP A 605 18.33 27.51 -3.09
CA ASP A 605 19.18 28.56 -2.49
C ASP A 605 18.34 29.66 -1.80
N GLY A 606 17.29 29.27 -1.07
CA GLY A 606 16.39 30.18 -0.38
C GLY A 606 15.41 30.94 -1.28
N ARG A 607 15.29 30.56 -2.56
CA ARG A 607 14.31 31.13 -3.49
C ARG A 607 13.28 30.09 -3.91
N LEU A 608 12.01 30.51 -3.91
CA LEU A 608 10.91 29.68 -4.39
C LEU A 608 10.95 29.57 -5.91
N THR A 609 10.75 28.37 -6.41
CA THR A 609 10.57 28.09 -7.85
C THR A 609 9.10 27.83 -8.15
N ASN A 610 8.73 27.80 -9.42
CA ASN A 610 7.36 27.43 -9.83
C ASN A 610 7.17 25.92 -10.02
N GLU A 611 8.21 25.13 -9.77
CA GLU A 611 8.16 23.67 -9.86
C GLU A 611 7.45 23.09 -8.65
N VAL A 612 6.39 22.34 -8.89
CA VAL A 612 5.63 21.61 -7.88
C VAL A 612 5.85 20.13 -8.06
N LYS A 613 6.25 19.45 -6.97
CA LYS A 613 6.44 18.01 -6.95
C LYS A 613 5.52 17.39 -5.92
N TYR A 614 4.87 16.29 -6.31
CA TYR A 614 4.13 15.46 -5.38
C TYR A 614 5.07 14.44 -4.73
N LEU A 615 5.10 14.43 -3.41
CA LEU A 615 5.97 13.57 -2.62
C LEU A 615 5.13 12.58 -1.80
N SER A 616 5.52 11.30 -1.83
CA SER A 616 5.00 10.29 -0.92
C SER A 616 5.62 10.46 0.48
N ALA A 617 5.05 9.80 1.48
CA ALA A 617 5.56 9.86 2.86
C ALA A 617 7.02 9.38 2.98
N MET A 618 7.42 8.40 2.19
CA MET A 618 8.79 7.87 2.17
C MET A 618 9.79 8.84 1.57
N GLU A 619 9.42 9.50 0.47
CA GLU A 619 10.27 10.50 -0.19
C GLU A 619 10.41 11.77 0.64
N GLU A 620 9.32 12.21 1.25
CA GLU A 620 9.25 13.41 2.09
C GLU A 620 10.25 13.40 3.26
N GLN A 621 10.51 12.23 3.84
CA GLN A 621 11.44 12.08 4.96
C GLN A 621 12.87 12.53 4.67
N ARG A 622 13.25 12.59 3.40
CA ARG A 622 14.61 12.96 2.97
C ARG A 622 14.83 14.46 2.88
N TYR A 623 13.76 15.26 2.92
CA TYR A 623 13.80 16.67 2.62
C TYR A 623 13.39 17.54 3.81
N SER A 624 13.95 18.76 3.85
CA SER A 624 13.52 19.81 4.77
C SER A 624 12.42 20.63 4.12
N ILE A 625 11.23 20.64 4.72
CA ILE A 625 10.04 21.29 4.16
C ILE A 625 9.60 22.42 5.07
N ALA A 626 9.63 23.67 4.57
CA ALA A 626 9.16 24.83 5.28
C ALA A 626 7.62 24.92 5.26
N GLN A 627 7.05 25.62 6.22
CA GLN A 627 5.62 25.91 6.27
C GLN A 627 5.23 26.99 5.26
N ALA A 628 3.96 26.99 4.83
CA ALA A 628 3.44 27.95 3.86
C ALA A 628 3.44 29.41 4.34
N ASN A 629 3.43 29.63 5.66
CA ASN A 629 3.45 30.96 6.30
C ASN A 629 4.86 31.56 6.43
N ALA A 630 5.90 30.91 5.92
CA ALA A 630 7.23 31.46 5.92
C ALA A 630 7.27 32.81 5.18
N ALA A 631 7.96 33.81 5.76
CA ALA A 631 8.07 35.14 5.18
C ALA A 631 8.85 35.10 3.86
N VAL A 632 8.21 35.56 2.78
CA VAL A 632 8.77 35.55 1.42
C VAL A 632 8.73 36.94 0.87
N ASP A 633 9.81 37.35 0.22
CA ASP A 633 9.93 38.65 -0.48
C ASP A 633 9.09 38.63 -1.79
N ALA A 634 8.78 39.81 -2.32
CA ALA A 634 8.09 39.98 -3.61
C ALA A 634 8.83 39.27 -4.79
N LYS A 635 10.11 39.04 -4.66
CA LYS A 635 10.95 38.29 -5.62
C LYS A 635 11.00 36.78 -5.41
N GLY A 636 10.23 36.26 -4.44
CA GLY A 636 10.22 34.85 -4.11
C GLY A 636 11.38 34.35 -3.26
N ALA A 637 12.14 35.24 -2.61
CA ALA A 637 13.21 34.83 -1.68
C ALA A 637 12.69 34.76 -0.23
N LEU A 638 13.15 33.76 0.53
CA LEU A 638 12.91 33.69 1.97
C LEU A 638 13.67 34.82 2.67
N THR A 639 12.98 35.64 3.45
CA THR A 639 13.55 36.83 4.11
C THR A 639 14.27 36.49 5.40
N SER A 640 13.83 35.50 6.15
CA SER A 640 14.44 35.08 7.40
C SER A 640 15.66 34.20 7.18
N GLU A 641 16.73 34.41 7.95
CA GLU A 641 17.93 33.57 7.91
C GLU A 641 17.64 32.12 8.34
N PHE A 642 16.81 31.98 9.36
CA PHE A 642 16.34 30.67 9.83
C PHE A 642 14.82 30.58 9.67
N VAL A 643 14.37 29.47 9.11
CA VAL A 643 12.96 29.16 8.84
C VAL A 643 12.57 27.89 9.55
N THR A 644 11.39 27.87 10.14
CA THR A 644 10.84 26.65 10.75
C THR A 644 10.50 25.65 9.64
N ALA A 645 11.11 24.48 9.71
CA ALA A 645 10.91 23.41 8.74
C ALA A 645 10.72 22.06 9.45
N ARG A 646 10.03 21.15 8.78
CA ARG A 646 9.90 19.76 9.20
C ARG A 646 11.08 18.97 8.64
N VAL A 647 11.82 18.28 9.51
CA VAL A 647 13.06 17.59 9.15
C VAL A 647 13.06 16.16 9.70
N GLY A 648 13.68 15.26 8.96
CA GLY A 648 13.94 13.89 9.39
C GLY A 648 12.70 12.97 9.40
N PRO A 649 12.89 11.72 9.78
CA PRO A 649 11.81 10.70 9.82
C PRO A 649 10.69 11.03 10.82
N ALA A 650 11.04 11.63 11.97
CA ALA A 650 10.06 12.05 12.99
C ALA A 650 9.27 13.32 12.61
N ARG A 651 9.68 14.01 11.52
CA ARG A 651 9.09 15.27 11.06
C ARG A 651 9.06 16.36 12.13
N ASP A 652 10.10 16.41 12.94
CA ASP A 652 10.24 17.43 13.98
C ASP A 652 10.36 18.83 13.39
N ALA A 653 9.69 19.80 14.04
CA ALA A 653 9.80 21.20 13.67
C ALA A 653 11.12 21.77 14.20
N MET A 654 12.01 22.13 13.31
CA MET A 654 13.33 22.68 13.62
C MET A 654 13.57 23.98 12.86
N LEU A 655 14.41 24.84 13.41
CA LEU A 655 14.91 26.02 12.71
C LEU A 655 16.05 25.59 11.79
N VAL A 656 15.85 25.77 10.49
CA VAL A 656 16.79 25.40 9.44
C VAL A 656 17.21 26.66 8.69
N ALA A 657 18.48 26.76 8.33
CA ALA A 657 18.97 27.84 7.48
C ALA A 657 18.24 27.86 6.14
N ARG A 658 17.84 29.03 5.64
CA ARG A 658 17.07 29.19 4.40
C ARG A 658 17.69 28.51 3.18
N GLU A 659 18.99 28.34 3.15
CA GLU A 659 19.75 27.71 2.06
C GLU A 659 19.59 26.18 2.05
N ASN A 660 19.25 25.59 3.20
CA ASN A 660 19.08 24.14 3.38
C ASN A 660 17.62 23.69 3.26
N ILE A 661 16.69 24.57 2.89
CA ILE A 661 15.28 24.24 2.68
C ILE A 661 15.12 23.73 1.26
N ASP A 662 14.55 22.52 1.13
CA ASP A 662 14.36 21.87 -0.16
C ASP A 662 12.99 22.18 -0.77
N TYR A 663 11.95 22.22 0.05
CA TYR A 663 10.56 22.46 -0.37
C TYR A 663 9.82 23.36 0.60
N ILE A 664 8.71 23.90 0.14
CA ILE A 664 7.75 24.67 0.93
C ILE A 664 6.33 24.18 0.67
N ASP A 665 5.46 24.24 1.67
CA ASP A 665 4.04 23.90 1.53
C ASP A 665 3.37 24.83 0.50
N VAL A 666 2.42 24.28 -0.24
CA VAL A 666 1.70 24.99 -1.29
C VAL A 666 0.66 25.95 -0.70
N SER A 667 -0.08 25.50 0.32
CA SER A 667 -1.15 26.25 0.95
C SER A 667 -1.37 25.77 2.39
N PRO A 668 -1.81 26.61 3.32
CA PRO A 668 -2.25 26.19 4.64
C PRO A 668 -3.44 25.21 4.61
N LYS A 669 -4.31 25.29 3.59
CA LYS A 669 -5.44 24.36 3.38
C LYS A 669 -5.00 22.93 3.07
N GLN A 670 -3.74 22.74 2.71
CA GLN A 670 -3.18 21.42 2.39
C GLN A 670 -3.28 20.41 3.54
N VAL A 671 -3.30 20.88 4.78
CA VAL A 671 -3.30 20.02 5.97
C VAL A 671 -4.65 19.41 6.26
N VAL A 672 -5.74 20.09 5.93
CA VAL A 672 -7.10 19.75 6.34
C VAL A 672 -7.94 19.21 5.19
N SER A 673 -9.03 18.52 5.52
CA SER A 673 -10.03 18.03 4.56
C SER A 673 -10.90 19.16 4.04
N VAL A 674 -11.75 18.84 3.07
CA VAL A 674 -12.69 19.80 2.48
C VAL A 674 -13.67 20.37 3.52
N ALA A 675 -14.26 19.53 4.37
CA ALA A 675 -15.19 19.97 5.40
C ALA A 675 -14.52 20.87 6.43
N ALA A 676 -13.33 20.53 6.88
CA ALA A 676 -12.57 21.37 7.80
C ALA A 676 -12.09 22.68 7.17
N ALA A 677 -11.76 22.67 5.86
CA ALA A 677 -11.34 23.88 5.15
C ALA A 677 -12.47 24.90 4.92
N LEU A 678 -13.73 24.49 5.10
CA LEU A 678 -14.89 25.39 5.05
C LEU A 678 -15.14 26.17 6.35
N ILE A 679 -14.47 25.81 7.45
CA ILE A 679 -14.64 26.48 8.74
C ILE A 679 -13.85 27.79 8.73
N PRO A 680 -14.52 28.95 8.83
CA PRO A 680 -13.83 30.24 8.91
C PRO A 680 -13.09 30.35 10.27
N PHE A 681 -11.90 30.94 10.26
CA PHE A 681 -11.06 31.11 11.46
C PHE A 681 -10.75 29.79 12.20
N LEU A 682 -10.56 28.71 11.46
CA LEU A 682 -10.27 27.39 12.02
C LEU A 682 -9.05 27.40 12.95
N GLU A 683 -8.06 28.23 12.65
CA GLU A 683 -6.84 28.38 13.44
C GLU A 683 -7.08 28.86 14.89
N ASN A 684 -8.23 29.47 15.15
CA ASN A 684 -8.62 29.95 16.48
C ASN A 684 -9.45 28.94 17.27
N ASP A 685 -9.85 27.84 16.64
CA ASP A 685 -10.71 26.82 17.26
C ASP A 685 -9.89 25.67 17.83
N ASP A 686 -10.35 25.09 18.95
CA ASP A 686 -9.83 23.86 19.47
C ASP A 686 -10.15 22.69 18.51
N ALA A 687 -9.21 21.75 18.39
CA ALA A 687 -9.36 20.59 17.49
C ALA A 687 -10.61 19.74 17.78
N ASN A 688 -10.97 19.60 19.05
CA ASN A 688 -12.17 18.85 19.44
C ASN A 688 -13.45 19.50 18.92
N ARG A 689 -13.54 20.83 19.00
CA ARG A 689 -14.70 21.58 18.50
C ARG A 689 -14.73 21.69 16.98
N ALA A 690 -13.57 21.78 16.35
CA ALA A 690 -13.45 21.71 14.89
C ALA A 690 -13.92 20.38 14.34
N LEU A 691 -13.60 19.27 14.99
CA LEU A 691 -14.07 17.91 14.66
C LEU A 691 -15.60 17.85 14.71
N MET A 692 -16.19 18.31 15.80
CA MET A 692 -17.66 18.36 15.95
C MET A 692 -18.30 19.24 14.87
N GLY A 693 -17.76 20.43 14.64
CA GLY A 693 -18.23 21.37 13.64
C GLY A 693 -18.16 20.84 12.21
N SER A 694 -17.06 20.20 11.82
CA SER A 694 -16.92 19.61 10.49
C SER A 694 -17.91 18.45 10.27
N ASN A 695 -18.15 17.64 11.30
CA ASN A 695 -19.15 16.58 11.25
C ASN A 695 -20.59 17.13 11.16
N MET A 696 -20.89 18.20 11.88
CA MET A 696 -22.21 18.84 11.85
C MET A 696 -22.51 19.56 10.53
N GLN A 697 -21.52 20.11 9.82
CA GLN A 697 -21.71 20.68 8.49
C GLN A 697 -22.30 19.68 7.50
N ARG A 698 -21.90 18.42 7.60
CA ARG A 698 -22.40 17.32 6.75
C ARG A 698 -23.86 16.95 7.02
N GLN A 699 -24.41 17.35 8.14
CA GLN A 699 -25.78 17.07 8.56
C GLN A 699 -26.76 18.21 8.25
N ALA A 700 -26.29 19.30 7.66
CA ALA A 700 -27.09 20.47 7.37
C ALA A 700 -28.15 20.15 6.30
N VAL A 701 -29.42 20.32 6.65
CA VAL A 701 -30.56 20.10 5.73
C VAL A 701 -30.70 21.27 4.77
N PRO A 702 -30.91 21.04 3.47
CA PRO A 702 -31.14 22.10 2.50
C PRO A 702 -32.36 22.94 2.87
N LEU A 703 -32.16 24.26 2.94
CA LEU A 703 -33.25 25.21 3.21
C LEU A 703 -33.99 25.59 1.95
N VAL A 704 -35.23 26.11 2.09
CA VAL A 704 -36.03 26.62 0.97
C VAL A 704 -35.35 27.82 0.31
N ARG A 705 -34.79 28.72 1.11
CA ARG A 705 -33.93 29.81 0.65
C ARG A 705 -32.65 29.80 1.45
N THR A 706 -31.56 29.52 0.78
CA THR A 706 -30.20 29.52 1.33
C THR A 706 -29.51 30.84 1.00
N GLU A 707 -28.59 31.24 1.88
CA GLU A 707 -27.71 32.39 1.67
C GLU A 707 -26.26 31.95 1.76
N ALA A 708 -25.47 32.43 0.82
CA ALA A 708 -24.02 32.19 0.94
C ALA A 708 -23.48 32.91 2.17
N PRO A 709 -22.50 32.34 2.87
CA PRO A 709 -21.92 32.97 4.05
C PRO A 709 -21.26 34.30 3.69
N LEU A 710 -21.42 35.29 4.53
CA LEU A 710 -20.78 36.61 4.38
C LEU A 710 -19.26 36.51 4.54
N VAL A 711 -18.81 35.67 5.49
CA VAL A 711 -17.40 35.32 5.69
C VAL A 711 -17.18 33.89 5.25
N GLY A 712 -16.36 33.70 4.25
CA GLY A 712 -16.08 32.39 3.67
C GLY A 712 -14.58 32.13 3.51
N THR A 713 -14.24 30.90 3.19
CA THR A 713 -12.85 30.44 3.05
C THR A 713 -12.40 30.30 1.59
N GLY A 714 -13.29 30.53 0.63
CA GLY A 714 -13.03 30.34 -0.80
C GLY A 714 -13.23 28.88 -1.29
N MET A 715 -13.49 27.95 -0.39
CA MET A 715 -13.77 26.55 -0.74
C MET A 715 -15.20 26.32 -1.21
N GLU A 716 -16.10 27.23 -0.94
CA GLU A 716 -17.53 27.10 -1.25
C GLU A 716 -17.77 26.94 -2.75
N GLN A 717 -17.08 27.73 -3.58
CA GLN A 717 -17.20 27.63 -5.04
C GLN A 717 -16.68 26.29 -5.57
N VAL A 718 -15.57 25.83 -5.04
CA VAL A 718 -14.95 24.56 -5.45
C VAL A 718 -15.87 23.39 -5.10
N VAL A 719 -16.42 23.38 -3.88
CA VAL A 719 -17.34 22.31 -3.44
C VAL A 719 -18.61 22.29 -4.29
N ALA A 720 -19.23 23.43 -4.52
CA ALA A 720 -20.45 23.51 -5.33
C ALA A 720 -20.24 23.05 -6.78
N ARG A 721 -19.11 23.41 -7.37
CA ARG A 721 -18.76 22.99 -8.74
C ARG A 721 -18.42 21.50 -8.80
N ASP A 722 -17.55 20.99 -7.94
CA ASP A 722 -17.01 19.64 -8.01
C ASP A 722 -18.04 18.59 -7.58
N SER A 723 -18.97 18.92 -6.68
CA SER A 723 -20.09 18.04 -6.33
C SER A 723 -21.10 17.85 -7.47
N ARG A 724 -21.05 18.72 -8.47
CA ARG A 724 -22.04 18.80 -9.56
C ARG A 724 -23.49 18.96 -9.09
N ALA A 725 -23.67 19.47 -7.87
CA ALA A 725 -24.97 19.93 -7.40
C ALA A 725 -25.44 21.17 -8.19
N ALA A 726 -24.50 22.06 -8.48
CA ALA A 726 -24.69 23.19 -9.37
C ALA A 726 -24.33 22.79 -10.82
N VAL A 727 -25.15 23.15 -11.80
CA VAL A 727 -24.89 22.82 -13.19
C VAL A 727 -23.87 23.79 -13.78
N SER A 728 -22.82 23.30 -14.40
CA SER A 728 -21.79 24.09 -15.07
C SER A 728 -21.88 23.97 -16.60
N ALA A 729 -21.50 25.05 -17.30
CA ALA A 729 -21.43 25.06 -18.76
C ALA A 729 -20.31 24.12 -19.27
N ARG A 730 -20.62 23.25 -20.23
CA ARG A 730 -19.64 22.32 -20.85
C ARG A 730 -18.65 23.02 -21.77
N ARG A 731 -19.12 24.07 -22.47
CA ARG A 731 -18.35 24.89 -23.40
C ARG A 731 -18.84 26.33 -23.41
N ALA A 732 -18.08 27.23 -23.96
CA ALA A 732 -18.43 28.63 -24.09
C ALA A 732 -19.62 28.80 -25.07
N GLY A 733 -20.51 29.73 -24.76
CA GLY A 733 -21.68 29.98 -25.60
C GLY A 733 -22.54 31.13 -25.11
N VAL A 734 -23.67 31.31 -25.81
CA VAL A 734 -24.72 32.28 -25.48
C VAL A 734 -25.99 31.55 -25.13
N VAL A 735 -26.61 31.96 -24.03
CA VAL A 735 -27.88 31.37 -23.57
C VAL A 735 -29.02 31.81 -24.50
N GLU A 736 -29.66 30.86 -25.17
CA GLU A 736 -30.77 31.15 -26.10
C GLU A 736 -32.14 30.99 -25.45
N GLN A 737 -32.30 29.95 -24.64
CA GLN A 737 -33.58 29.69 -23.98
C GLN A 737 -33.36 29.30 -22.54
N VAL A 738 -34.20 29.76 -21.65
CA VAL A 738 -34.24 29.41 -20.23
C VAL A 738 -35.65 29.18 -19.79
N ASP A 739 -35.94 28.02 -19.28
CA ASP A 739 -37.15 27.72 -18.56
C ASP A 739 -36.84 26.98 -17.24
N SER A 740 -37.82 26.63 -16.47
CA SER A 740 -37.62 25.97 -15.16
C SER A 740 -37.01 24.58 -15.28
N MET A 741 -37.11 23.92 -16.44
CA MET A 741 -36.70 22.54 -16.64
C MET A 741 -35.44 22.39 -17.49
N ARG A 742 -35.09 23.42 -18.26
CA ARG A 742 -33.94 23.34 -19.18
C ARG A 742 -33.29 24.69 -19.43
N ILE A 743 -32.02 24.65 -19.80
CA ILE A 743 -31.25 25.78 -20.30
C ILE A 743 -30.66 25.35 -21.64
N VAL A 744 -30.83 26.18 -22.67
CA VAL A 744 -30.29 25.93 -24.01
C VAL A 744 -29.20 26.96 -24.27
N VAL A 745 -27.99 26.48 -24.54
CA VAL A 745 -26.82 27.32 -24.82
C VAL A 745 -26.32 27.02 -26.23
N ARG A 746 -26.26 28.06 -27.08
CA ARG A 746 -25.60 27.94 -28.39
C ARG A 746 -24.11 28.14 -28.22
N ALA A 747 -23.33 27.12 -28.58
CA ALA A 747 -21.89 27.17 -28.51
C ALA A 747 -21.30 28.21 -29.48
N THR A 748 -20.32 28.97 -29.02
CA THR A 748 -19.58 29.95 -29.86
C THR A 748 -18.29 29.36 -30.37
N GLU A 749 -17.78 28.27 -29.77
CA GLU A 749 -16.59 27.55 -30.21
C GLU A 749 -17.00 26.30 -30.97
N GLU A 750 -16.48 26.13 -32.17
CA GLU A 750 -16.55 24.87 -32.92
C GLU A 750 -15.50 23.94 -32.30
N VAL A 751 -15.95 22.91 -31.57
CA VAL A 751 -15.07 21.83 -31.13
C VAL A 751 -15.07 20.75 -32.18
N GLU A 752 -13.90 20.39 -32.71
CA GLU A 752 -13.75 19.27 -33.65
C GLU A 752 -14.41 18.01 -33.07
N GLY A 753 -15.35 17.45 -33.85
CA GLY A 753 -16.13 16.29 -33.45
C GLY A 753 -17.43 16.55 -32.71
N ALA A 754 -17.80 17.79 -32.45
CA ALA A 754 -19.10 18.14 -31.87
C ALA A 754 -20.20 17.98 -32.93
N ARG A 755 -21.14 17.04 -32.73
CA ARG A 755 -22.26 16.76 -33.64
C ARG A 755 -23.36 17.83 -33.60
N SER A 756 -23.37 18.69 -32.58
CA SER A 756 -24.38 19.74 -32.38
C SER A 756 -23.74 21.03 -31.92
N GLY A 757 -24.17 22.17 -32.53
CA GLY A 757 -23.79 23.50 -32.10
C GLY A 757 -24.55 24.01 -30.86
N VAL A 758 -25.38 23.19 -30.25
CA VAL A 758 -26.27 23.57 -29.14
C VAL A 758 -26.13 22.56 -28.00
N ASP A 759 -25.95 23.06 -26.78
CA ASP A 759 -25.97 22.27 -25.56
C ASP A 759 -27.31 22.48 -24.81
N ILE A 760 -27.98 21.39 -24.50
CA ILE A 760 -29.20 21.37 -23.72
C ILE A 760 -28.92 20.84 -22.33
N TYR A 761 -29.14 21.65 -21.30
CA TYR A 761 -29.00 21.30 -19.89
C TYR A 761 -30.37 21.05 -19.28
N ARG A 762 -30.65 19.79 -18.93
CA ARG A 762 -31.90 19.44 -18.23
C ARG A 762 -31.70 19.59 -16.74
N LEU A 763 -32.59 20.27 -16.06
CA LEU A 763 -32.55 20.54 -14.64
C LEU A 763 -33.39 19.51 -13.85
N SER A 764 -32.84 19.03 -12.76
CA SER A 764 -33.56 18.16 -11.83
C SER A 764 -34.60 18.96 -11.04
N LYS A 765 -35.83 18.50 -11.05
CA LYS A 765 -36.94 19.21 -10.40
C LYS A 765 -37.55 18.33 -9.31
N PHE A 766 -37.56 18.80 -8.07
CA PHE A 766 -38.26 18.21 -6.93
C PHE A 766 -38.08 16.71 -6.79
N GLN A 767 -36.85 16.22 -6.98
CA GLN A 767 -36.51 14.82 -6.83
C GLN A 767 -36.20 14.51 -5.36
N ARG A 768 -36.41 13.27 -4.98
CA ARG A 768 -36.11 12.78 -3.65
C ARG A 768 -34.64 12.33 -3.58
N SER A 769 -33.92 12.77 -2.54
CA SER A 769 -32.59 12.26 -2.23
C SER A 769 -32.65 10.96 -1.42
N ASN A 770 -31.52 10.31 -1.21
CA ASN A 770 -31.41 9.11 -0.36
C ASN A 770 -31.89 9.34 1.09
N GLN A 771 -31.72 10.54 1.63
CA GLN A 771 -32.16 10.95 2.97
C GLN A 771 -33.53 11.63 2.98
N ASN A 772 -34.37 11.46 1.95
CA ASN A 772 -35.68 12.08 1.81
C ASN A 772 -35.66 13.62 1.77
N SER A 773 -34.55 14.23 1.39
CA SER A 773 -34.46 15.66 1.15
C SER A 773 -34.82 16.01 -0.28
N CYS A 774 -35.20 17.26 -0.54
CA CYS A 774 -35.56 17.75 -1.88
C CYS A 774 -34.33 18.12 -2.68
N ILE A 775 -34.21 17.59 -3.89
CA ILE A 775 -33.21 17.99 -4.89
C ILE A 775 -33.95 18.80 -5.95
N ASN A 776 -33.67 20.09 -6.04
CA ASN A 776 -34.24 21.00 -7.01
C ASN A 776 -33.17 21.93 -7.58
N GLN A 777 -33.10 22.03 -8.90
CA GLN A 777 -32.16 22.93 -9.57
C GLN A 777 -32.91 24.12 -10.16
N ARG A 778 -32.32 25.31 -10.02
CA ARG A 778 -32.88 26.57 -10.48
C ARG A 778 -31.88 27.29 -11.38
N PRO A 779 -32.29 27.79 -12.56
CA PRO A 779 -31.41 28.56 -13.43
C PRO A 779 -31.08 29.93 -12.81
N ILE A 780 -29.85 30.38 -12.97
CA ILE A 780 -29.36 31.68 -12.54
C ILE A 780 -29.03 32.61 -13.69
N VAL A 781 -28.99 32.08 -14.92
CA VAL A 781 -28.71 32.80 -16.16
C VAL A 781 -30.02 33.30 -16.82
N LYS A 782 -29.87 34.32 -17.62
CA LYS A 782 -30.99 34.88 -18.44
C LYS A 782 -30.66 34.68 -19.92
N VAL A 783 -31.70 34.76 -20.76
CA VAL A 783 -31.56 34.76 -22.21
C VAL A 783 -30.64 35.89 -22.66
N GLY A 784 -29.67 35.59 -23.50
CA GLY A 784 -28.67 36.52 -24.02
C GLY A 784 -27.38 36.61 -23.18
N ASP A 785 -27.30 35.96 -22.01
CA ASP A 785 -26.07 35.94 -21.22
C ASP A 785 -24.97 35.10 -21.92
N ARG A 786 -23.74 35.59 -21.89
CA ARG A 786 -22.58 34.86 -22.37
C ARG A 786 -21.99 34.05 -21.22
N VAL A 787 -21.78 32.79 -21.47
CA VAL A 787 -21.16 31.86 -20.50
C VAL A 787 -19.86 31.30 -21.06
N GLU A 788 -18.89 31.12 -20.19
CA GLU A 788 -17.62 30.44 -20.50
C GLU A 788 -17.67 28.98 -20.01
N LYS A 789 -16.77 28.17 -20.50
CA LYS A 789 -16.63 26.78 -20.03
C LYS A 789 -16.33 26.77 -18.52
N GLY A 790 -17.14 26.04 -17.77
CA GLY A 790 -17.01 25.88 -16.32
C GLY A 790 -17.82 26.90 -15.50
N ASP A 791 -18.48 27.88 -16.13
CA ASP A 791 -19.38 28.80 -15.43
C ASP A 791 -20.62 28.07 -14.91
N ILE A 792 -21.05 28.42 -13.70
CA ILE A 792 -22.27 27.88 -13.11
C ILE A 792 -23.48 28.56 -13.71
N ILE A 793 -24.36 27.77 -14.29
CA ILE A 793 -25.58 28.26 -14.98
C ILE A 793 -26.87 27.97 -14.20
N ALA A 794 -26.85 27.02 -13.29
CA ALA A 794 -27.99 26.71 -12.44
C ALA A 794 -27.52 26.31 -11.03
N ASP A 795 -28.23 26.77 -10.01
CA ASP A 795 -28.00 26.39 -8.61
C ASP A 795 -28.79 25.12 -8.27
N GLY A 796 -28.15 24.26 -7.47
CA GLY A 796 -28.76 23.08 -6.88
C GLY A 796 -29.20 23.27 -5.42
N PRO A 797 -29.42 22.14 -4.70
CA PRO A 797 -29.72 22.21 -3.26
C PRO A 797 -28.52 22.76 -2.50
N SER A 798 -28.78 23.56 -1.48
CA SER A 798 -27.74 24.20 -0.65
C SER A 798 -26.66 24.97 -1.42
N THR A 799 -27.03 25.57 -2.53
CA THR A 799 -26.13 26.46 -3.30
C THR A 799 -26.79 27.80 -3.57
N ASP A 800 -25.97 28.85 -3.61
CA ASP A 800 -26.40 30.22 -3.88
C ASP A 800 -25.38 30.89 -4.81
N LEU A 801 -25.79 31.24 -6.04
CA LEU A 801 -24.94 31.80 -7.11
C LEU A 801 -23.61 31.00 -7.30
N GLY A 802 -23.70 29.67 -7.28
CA GLY A 802 -22.58 28.78 -7.48
C GLY A 802 -21.64 28.60 -6.27
N GLU A 803 -22.03 29.12 -5.13
CA GLU A 803 -21.33 28.91 -3.85
C GLU A 803 -22.13 28.00 -2.92
N LEU A 804 -21.45 27.19 -2.13
CA LEU A 804 -22.08 26.37 -1.11
C LEU A 804 -22.73 27.25 -0.04
N ALA A 805 -24.03 27.06 0.17
CA ALA A 805 -24.83 27.79 1.16
C ALA A 805 -25.57 26.79 2.05
N LEU A 806 -24.98 26.39 3.18
CA LEU A 806 -25.54 25.38 4.08
C LEU A 806 -26.62 25.93 5.01
N GLY A 807 -26.82 27.24 5.07
CA GLY A 807 -27.77 27.88 5.96
C GLY A 807 -28.09 29.32 5.54
N ARG A 808 -28.36 30.15 6.52
CA ARG A 808 -28.62 31.58 6.36
C ARG A 808 -27.73 32.39 7.30
N ASN A 809 -27.48 33.63 6.92
CA ASN A 809 -26.82 34.60 7.79
C ASN A 809 -27.86 35.13 8.79
N VAL A 810 -27.71 34.82 10.06
CA VAL A 810 -28.62 35.19 11.14
C VAL A 810 -27.99 36.18 12.08
N LEU A 811 -28.79 37.12 12.58
CA LEU A 811 -28.35 38.03 13.65
C LEU A 811 -28.31 37.28 14.96
N VAL A 812 -27.17 37.27 15.63
CA VAL A 812 -26.93 36.53 16.89
C VAL A 812 -26.69 37.47 18.03
N ALA A 813 -27.29 37.20 19.19
CA ALA A 813 -27.02 37.84 20.45
C ALA A 813 -26.25 36.88 21.39
N PHE A 814 -25.17 37.36 21.98
CA PHE A 814 -24.38 36.63 22.95
C PHE A 814 -24.77 37.05 24.35
N MET A 815 -25.66 36.32 24.98
CA MET A 815 -26.17 36.61 26.31
C MET A 815 -26.66 35.34 27.03
N PRO A 816 -26.65 35.27 28.36
CA PRO A 816 -27.37 34.21 29.08
C PRO A 816 -28.88 34.34 28.83
N TRP A 817 -29.55 33.21 28.56
CA TRP A 817 -30.96 33.18 28.34
C TRP A 817 -31.64 32.06 29.11
N ASN A 818 -32.07 32.38 30.34
CA ASN A 818 -32.81 31.50 31.26
C ASN A 818 -32.19 30.07 31.42
N GLY A 819 -30.90 29.97 31.28
CA GLY A 819 -30.18 28.69 31.36
C GLY A 819 -30.33 27.76 30.13
N TYR A 820 -31.09 28.14 29.09
CA TYR A 820 -31.26 27.30 27.88
C TYR A 820 -30.02 27.22 27.00
N ASN A 821 -29.07 28.11 27.17
CA ASN A 821 -27.82 28.17 26.40
C ASN A 821 -26.58 27.96 27.27
N PHE A 822 -26.67 27.14 28.33
CA PHE A 822 -25.58 26.95 29.29
C PHE A 822 -24.37 26.19 28.67
N GLU A 823 -24.57 25.36 27.66
CA GLU A 823 -23.50 24.74 26.89
C GLU A 823 -23.00 25.70 25.80
#